data_0c63b17d1d1c2d3244f3073c9d357772
#
_entry.id   0c63b17d1d1c2d3244f3073c9d357772
#
_cell.length_a   1.000
_cell.length_b   1.000
_cell.length_c   1.000
_cell.angle_alpha   90.00
_cell.angle_beta   90.00
_cell.angle_gamma   90.00
#
_symmetry.space_group_name_H-M   'P 1'
#
loop_
_entity.id
_entity.type
_entity.pdbx_description
1 polymer ?
#
loop_
_entity_poly.entity_id
_entity_poly.type
_entity_poly.pdbx_seq_one_letter_code
_entity_poly.pdbx_strand_id
1 'polypeptide(L)'
;MHPDFAEDPRNVRLGLCSDGFTPYIQASATPYSCWPVIVTPYNLPPDMCMTKPYMFLSCIIPGPSNPTDGIDVYLQPLIDDLKRLWIGESTYDIAKKENFTMRVALMWTINDFPAYGMLSGWSTHGKLACPHCMEHTKSFNLKKGGKASWFDCHRRFLPANHQFRRKRNLFKLETTETDGPPPKITSYEVFNRVSGLWRFPDVGKRTRYDGYGDTHNWTKRSIFWDLPYWKDNLLRHNLDVMHIEKNFCDNILHTVMDVPGKTKDNEKARMDLKLYCKRPEMELQLLQNGKYLKPKAIYSLTSDEAKSVCHWLKELRMPDGYSSNLARCAGVKTGRLRGMKSHDSHVLMERLLPIAFCSLPNHVLNPLTEVSQFFKDLCASTLRIDELVKMDQNIPIILCKLEQVFPPGFFDSMEHVSVHLAYEALLGGPVQYRWMYPFERFMGDSKRTVKNKARVEGSICASYLHRETSHFCSHYFNHLMLTPKSTRNEVIDECERSMWILSVFRPSGRPFGAQREYWMNDAEMQSAAVHVMINCNEVGPYLEYFQRLNVGDIFTCFSEWFKDQLEKVASSPQIEHLRALANGPRRMVKEWHTYFVNGYKFHTKSWTMGKKTINSGVYVKGVSDGGEDDFYGVIKHIFELSYRYDNNVVLFYCEWFDPTNNGTKINPKHKNVDIRIDRRYNSFDPFILASKCSQVYYVPYPSHHRAKQGWCSAIKTKPRGEIEKEVPDIEVPYQDDEMSHVSNVIEIDPVTNLVDKDVDGSQIDAEVLEELLNNNEDDANNSEDNDEDRHIHEEDNEDDTYFNDE
;
A
#
# COMPACT_ATOMS: atom_id res chain seq x y z
N MET A 1 21.13 -20.47 -10.16
CA MET A 1 21.94 -19.85 -11.22
C MET A 1 23.41 -19.93 -10.86
N HIS A 2 23.83 -19.48 -9.69
CA HIS A 2 25.21 -19.54 -9.21
C HIS A 2 25.28 -20.30 -7.89
N PRO A 3 25.27 -21.64 -7.88
CA PRO A 3 25.25 -22.43 -6.63
C PRO A 3 26.48 -22.19 -5.77
N ASP A 4 27.64 -22.01 -6.41
CA ASP A 4 28.91 -21.67 -5.76
C ASP A 4 28.86 -20.32 -5.00
N PHE A 5 28.11 -19.35 -5.49
CA PHE A 5 27.84 -18.10 -4.77
C PHE A 5 26.86 -18.31 -3.61
N ALA A 6 25.89 -19.19 -3.75
CA ALA A 6 24.88 -19.48 -2.74
C ALA A 6 25.39 -20.38 -1.59
N GLU A 7 26.51 -21.10 -1.78
CA GLU A 7 27.09 -22.03 -0.82
C GLU A 7 27.50 -21.36 0.49
N ASP A 8 28.08 -20.15 0.41
CA ASP A 8 28.37 -19.36 1.61
C ASP A 8 27.26 -18.31 1.82
N PRO A 9 26.46 -18.42 2.90
CA PRO A 9 25.36 -17.48 3.19
C PRO A 9 25.85 -16.05 3.50
N ARG A 10 27.13 -15.85 3.79
CA ARG A 10 27.76 -14.55 4.05
C ARG A 10 27.99 -13.75 2.76
N ASN A 11 27.87 -14.39 1.57
CA ASN A 11 27.96 -13.69 0.31
C ASN A 11 26.82 -12.69 0.16
N VAL A 12 27.13 -11.45 -0.16
CA VAL A 12 26.21 -10.31 -0.07
C VAL A 12 25.41 -10.14 -1.35
N ARG A 13 24.10 -9.97 -1.20
CA ARG A 13 23.13 -9.70 -2.27
C ARG A 13 22.67 -8.26 -2.16
N LEU A 14 22.86 -7.48 -3.21
CA LEU A 14 22.56 -6.05 -3.23
C LEU A 14 21.39 -5.71 -4.14
N GLY A 15 20.65 -4.69 -3.77
CA GLY A 15 19.78 -3.92 -4.67
C GLY A 15 20.33 -2.50 -4.85
N LEU A 16 20.09 -1.89 -5.98
CA LEU A 16 20.51 -0.53 -6.28
C LEU A 16 19.29 0.32 -6.63
N CYS A 17 19.26 1.54 -6.11
CA CYS A 17 18.30 2.56 -6.50
C CYS A 17 19.04 3.82 -6.93
N SER A 18 18.55 4.46 -7.98
CA SER A 18 18.95 5.83 -8.34
C SER A 18 17.72 6.56 -8.85
N ASP A 19 17.47 7.73 -8.29
CA ASP A 19 16.36 8.60 -8.66
C ASP A 19 16.73 10.05 -8.42
N GLY A 20 16.07 10.97 -9.15
CA GLY A 20 16.31 12.40 -9.07
C GLY A 20 15.42 13.07 -8.05
N PHE A 21 15.99 13.94 -7.22
CA PHE A 21 15.19 14.78 -6.34
C PHE A 21 15.64 16.24 -6.36
N THR A 22 14.72 17.14 -6.11
CA THR A 22 14.97 18.58 -6.00
C THR A 22 15.34 18.94 -4.56
N PRO A 23 16.59 19.28 -4.27
CA PRO A 23 17.04 19.52 -2.90
C PRO A 23 16.50 20.81 -2.28
N TYR A 24 16.04 21.77 -3.09
CA TYR A 24 15.44 23.04 -2.65
C TYR A 24 14.57 23.65 -3.73
N ILE A 25 13.55 24.40 -3.33
CA ILE A 25 12.64 25.09 -4.25
C ILE A 25 13.24 26.45 -4.60
N GLN A 26 13.28 26.77 -5.90
CA GLN A 26 13.61 28.11 -6.43
C GLN A 26 12.41 28.66 -7.20
N ALA A 27 11.97 29.85 -6.86
CA ALA A 27 10.77 30.47 -7.44
C ALA A 27 10.92 30.90 -8.92
N SER A 28 12.14 30.95 -9.48
CA SER A 28 12.40 31.56 -10.81
C SER A 28 13.42 30.84 -11.69
N ALA A 29 13.85 29.63 -11.34
CA ALA A 29 14.87 28.89 -12.08
C ALA A 29 14.44 27.47 -12.41
N THR A 30 15.07 26.88 -13.44
CA THR A 30 14.98 25.46 -13.73
C THR A 30 15.28 24.66 -12.45
N PRO A 31 14.47 23.69 -12.08
CA PRO A 31 14.69 22.88 -10.88
C PRO A 31 16.05 22.22 -10.91
N TYR A 32 16.74 22.25 -9.78
CA TYR A 32 17.99 21.54 -9.60
C TYR A 32 17.70 20.07 -9.31
N SER A 33 18.17 19.16 -10.14
CA SER A 33 17.99 17.72 -9.94
C SER A 33 19.30 17.10 -9.42
N CYS A 34 19.24 16.43 -8.28
CA CYS A 34 20.36 15.72 -7.65
C CYS A 34 20.04 14.22 -7.64
N TRP A 35 20.98 13.37 -8.07
CA TRP A 35 20.75 11.94 -8.26
C TRP A 35 21.68 11.09 -7.36
N PRO A 36 21.22 10.68 -6.18
CA PRO A 36 21.95 9.72 -5.35
C PRO A 36 21.85 8.31 -5.94
N VAL A 37 22.92 7.55 -5.80
CA VAL A 37 22.97 6.11 -6.04
C VAL A 37 23.04 5.41 -4.70
N ILE A 38 22.00 4.70 -4.34
CA ILE A 38 21.82 4.05 -3.04
C ILE A 38 21.84 2.55 -3.23
N VAL A 39 22.59 1.85 -2.39
CA VAL A 39 22.71 0.39 -2.40
C VAL A 39 22.19 -0.17 -1.09
N THR A 40 21.46 -1.27 -1.14
CA THR A 40 20.89 -1.95 0.04
C THR A 40 21.19 -3.45 0.04
N PRO A 41 21.66 -4.05 1.17
CA PRO A 41 21.87 -5.48 1.26
C PRO A 41 20.58 -6.23 1.62
N TYR A 42 20.42 -7.42 1.04
CA TYR A 42 19.28 -8.32 1.29
C TYR A 42 19.61 -9.49 2.23
N ASN A 43 20.83 -9.54 2.76
CA ASN A 43 21.24 -10.58 3.71
C ASN A 43 20.76 -10.32 5.15
N LEU A 44 20.10 -9.21 5.37
CA LEU A 44 19.63 -8.77 6.68
C LEU A 44 18.27 -9.41 7.02
N PRO A 45 17.92 -9.53 8.31
CA PRO A 45 16.57 -9.83 8.72
C PRO A 45 15.55 -8.86 8.10
N PRO A 46 14.29 -9.28 7.87
CA PRO A 46 13.27 -8.45 7.20
C PRO A 46 13.04 -7.08 7.83
N ASP A 47 13.10 -6.96 9.15
CA ASP A 47 12.93 -5.73 9.93
C ASP A 47 14.13 -4.77 9.84
N MET A 48 15.29 -5.25 9.41
CA MET A 48 16.50 -4.45 9.20
C MET A 48 16.70 -4.09 7.73
N CYS A 49 16.18 -4.91 6.82
CA CYS A 49 16.33 -4.70 5.38
C CYS A 49 15.67 -3.38 4.94
N MET A 50 16.36 -2.60 4.10
CA MET A 50 15.89 -1.29 3.61
C MET A 50 15.63 -0.25 4.70
N THR A 51 16.20 -0.42 5.89
CA THR A 51 16.20 0.61 6.92
C THR A 51 17.44 1.51 6.79
N LYS A 52 17.33 2.76 7.21
CA LYS A 52 18.36 3.80 7.02
C LYS A 52 19.77 3.42 7.41
N PRO A 53 20.04 2.73 8.54
CA PRO A 53 21.39 2.34 8.93
C PRO A 53 22.08 1.40 7.95
N TYR A 54 21.32 0.67 7.17
CA TYR A 54 21.79 -0.39 6.27
C TYR A 54 21.63 -0.04 4.78
N MET A 55 21.26 1.21 4.48
CA MET A 55 21.23 1.74 3.11
C MET A 55 22.49 2.58 2.88
N PHE A 56 23.25 2.24 1.86
CA PHE A 56 24.54 2.86 1.57
C PHE A 56 24.44 3.84 0.42
N LEU A 57 24.86 5.10 0.65
CA LEU A 57 25.02 6.08 -0.41
C LEU A 57 26.33 5.83 -1.13
N SER A 58 26.27 5.21 -2.31
CA SER A 58 27.47 4.88 -3.09
C SER A 58 28.07 6.13 -3.75
N CYS A 59 27.25 6.93 -4.43
CA CYS A 59 27.67 8.20 -4.99
C CYS A 59 26.49 9.17 -5.12
N ILE A 60 26.79 10.43 -5.39
CA ILE A 60 25.82 11.46 -5.76
C ILE A 60 26.19 12.01 -7.12
N ILE A 61 25.29 11.90 -8.07
CA ILE A 61 25.43 12.52 -9.38
C ILE A 61 24.97 13.98 -9.26
N PRO A 62 25.86 14.96 -9.53
CA PRO A 62 25.54 16.36 -9.33
C PRO A 62 24.56 16.87 -10.41
N GLY A 63 23.73 17.82 -9.98
CA GLY A 63 22.89 18.59 -10.89
C GLY A 63 23.64 19.58 -11.74
N PRO A 64 22.97 20.54 -12.38
CA PRO A 64 21.52 20.83 -12.19
C PRO A 64 20.58 19.94 -13.00
N SER A 65 21.06 19.29 -14.05
CA SER A 65 20.23 18.51 -14.98
C SER A 65 20.22 17.04 -14.65
N ASN A 66 19.20 16.36 -15.16
CA ASN A 66 19.10 14.91 -15.19
C ASN A 66 20.31 14.30 -15.93
N PRO A 67 20.95 13.24 -15.41
CA PRO A 67 22.11 12.61 -16.03
C PRO A 67 21.81 11.91 -17.38
N THR A 68 20.54 11.62 -17.67
CA THR A 68 20.12 10.96 -18.92
C THR A 68 20.94 9.70 -19.20
N ASP A 69 21.34 9.48 -20.45
CA ASP A 69 22.18 8.35 -20.88
C ASP A 69 23.60 8.38 -20.28
N GLY A 70 24.06 9.55 -19.80
CA GLY A 70 25.34 9.73 -19.14
C GLY A 70 25.48 9.13 -17.75
N ILE A 71 24.40 8.64 -17.16
CA ILE A 71 24.40 8.00 -15.82
C ILE A 71 25.45 6.89 -15.72
N ASP A 72 25.71 6.16 -16.79
CA ASP A 72 26.68 5.06 -16.85
C ASP A 72 28.12 5.50 -16.54
N VAL A 73 28.48 6.75 -16.86
CA VAL A 73 29.79 7.31 -16.54
C VAL A 73 29.99 7.41 -15.02
N TYR A 74 28.96 7.86 -14.32
CA TYR A 74 28.98 7.98 -12.87
C TYR A 74 28.94 6.64 -12.15
N LEU A 75 28.30 5.63 -12.76
CA LEU A 75 28.23 4.28 -12.21
C LEU A 75 29.49 3.45 -12.43
N GLN A 76 30.40 3.87 -13.31
CA GLN A 76 31.60 3.10 -13.66
C GLN A 76 32.43 2.65 -12.43
N PRO A 77 32.75 3.52 -11.44
CA PRO A 77 33.52 3.11 -10.27
C PRO A 77 32.80 1.99 -9.47
N LEU A 78 31.49 2.12 -9.29
CA LEU A 78 30.69 1.11 -8.59
C LEU A 78 30.70 -0.23 -9.34
N ILE A 79 30.56 -0.20 -10.67
CA ILE A 79 30.59 -1.42 -11.49
C ILE A 79 31.97 -2.10 -11.42
N ASP A 80 33.05 -1.35 -11.40
CA ASP A 80 34.39 -1.90 -11.28
C ASP A 80 34.62 -2.52 -9.89
N ASP A 81 34.13 -1.91 -8.83
CA ASP A 81 34.12 -2.51 -7.50
C ASP A 81 33.26 -3.79 -7.42
N LEU A 82 32.08 -3.78 -8.02
CA LEU A 82 31.20 -4.97 -8.07
C LEU A 82 31.84 -6.12 -8.86
N LYS A 83 32.61 -5.85 -9.92
CA LYS A 83 33.38 -6.88 -10.65
C LYS A 83 34.44 -7.51 -9.74
N ARG A 84 35.18 -6.67 -8.98
CA ARG A 84 36.19 -7.14 -8.02
C ARG A 84 35.55 -7.97 -6.92
N LEU A 85 34.49 -7.47 -6.33
CA LEU A 85 33.73 -8.14 -5.27
C LEU A 85 33.03 -9.42 -5.75
N TRP A 86 32.69 -9.55 -7.02
CA TRP A 86 32.18 -10.81 -7.59
C TRP A 86 33.24 -11.91 -7.57
N ILE A 87 34.50 -11.59 -7.84
CA ILE A 87 35.65 -12.52 -7.72
C ILE A 87 35.83 -12.92 -6.25
N GLY A 88 35.72 -11.94 -5.35
CA GLY A 88 35.77 -12.10 -3.91
C GLY A 88 36.92 -11.38 -3.23
N GLU A 89 36.66 -10.94 -2.01
CA GLU A 89 37.66 -10.26 -1.15
C GLU A 89 37.82 -11.01 0.18
N SER A 90 39.06 -11.14 0.65
CA SER A 90 39.33 -11.75 1.93
C SER A 90 38.80 -10.89 3.06
N THR A 91 37.87 -11.39 3.81
CA THR A 91 37.13 -10.67 4.86
C THR A 91 37.18 -11.45 6.17
N TYR A 92 37.38 -10.77 7.28
CA TYR A 92 37.42 -11.37 8.61
C TYR A 92 36.02 -11.42 9.24
N ASP A 93 35.54 -12.61 9.52
CA ASP A 93 34.28 -12.84 10.24
C ASP A 93 34.58 -12.82 11.76
N ILE A 94 34.16 -11.77 12.45
CA ILE A 94 34.44 -11.59 13.88
C ILE A 94 33.64 -12.59 14.74
N ALA A 95 32.47 -13.05 14.30
CA ALA A 95 31.64 -13.98 15.03
C ALA A 95 32.25 -15.39 14.99
N LYS A 96 32.74 -15.82 13.84
CA LYS A 96 33.40 -17.12 13.64
C LYS A 96 34.92 -17.07 13.91
N LYS A 97 35.49 -15.88 14.00
CA LYS A 97 36.94 -15.63 14.18
C LYS A 97 37.80 -16.26 13.07
N GLU A 98 37.32 -16.18 11.84
CA GLU A 98 38.00 -16.74 10.66
C GLU A 98 38.00 -15.77 9.49
N ASN A 99 38.96 -15.92 8.58
CA ASN A 99 38.90 -15.25 7.30
C ASN A 99 38.10 -16.10 6.31
N PHE A 100 37.29 -15.43 5.49
CA PHE A 100 36.57 -16.05 4.39
C PHE A 100 36.61 -15.16 3.15
N THR A 101 36.33 -15.71 2.00
CA THR A 101 36.21 -14.94 0.77
C THR A 101 34.78 -14.46 0.61
N MET A 102 34.57 -13.17 0.90
CA MET A 102 33.29 -12.53 0.72
C MET A 102 33.09 -12.16 -0.76
N ARG A 103 31.99 -12.66 -1.35
CA ARG A 103 31.56 -12.30 -2.69
C ARG A 103 30.30 -11.42 -2.62
N VAL A 104 30.14 -10.55 -3.61
CA VAL A 104 29.01 -9.63 -3.68
C VAL A 104 28.37 -9.67 -5.08
N ALA A 105 27.05 -9.71 -5.13
CA ALA A 105 26.28 -9.66 -6.37
C ALA A 105 25.17 -8.60 -6.29
N LEU A 106 25.09 -7.75 -7.30
CA LEU A 106 23.92 -6.89 -7.51
C LEU A 106 22.81 -7.74 -8.12
N MET A 107 21.68 -7.86 -7.40
CA MET A 107 20.54 -8.66 -7.84
C MET A 107 19.73 -7.93 -8.91
N TRP A 108 19.38 -6.67 -8.64
CA TRP A 108 18.52 -5.84 -9.46
C TRP A 108 18.65 -4.35 -9.16
N THR A 109 18.01 -3.54 -10.00
CA THR A 109 17.79 -2.11 -9.72
C THR A 109 16.33 -1.87 -9.37
N ILE A 110 16.07 -0.81 -8.59
CA ILE A 110 14.75 -0.38 -8.13
C ILE A 110 14.63 1.10 -8.49
N ASN A 111 13.69 1.45 -9.36
CA ASN A 111 13.62 2.80 -9.90
C ASN A 111 12.19 3.13 -10.32
N ASP A 112 11.89 4.42 -10.37
CA ASP A 112 10.72 4.92 -11.08
C ASP A 112 10.83 4.66 -12.60
N PHE A 113 9.78 4.95 -13.35
CA PHE A 113 9.72 4.59 -14.77
C PHE A 113 10.72 5.37 -15.64
N PRO A 114 10.97 6.68 -15.42
CA PRO A 114 12.05 7.43 -16.09
C PRO A 114 13.46 6.90 -15.79
N ALA A 115 13.80 6.69 -14.51
CA ALA A 115 15.11 6.14 -14.12
C ALA A 115 15.30 4.70 -14.59
N TYR A 116 14.23 3.92 -14.68
CA TYR A 116 14.25 2.60 -15.31
C TYR A 116 14.81 2.68 -16.74
N GLY A 117 14.30 3.62 -17.54
CA GLY A 117 14.79 3.84 -18.91
C GLY A 117 16.28 4.16 -18.96
N MET A 118 16.72 5.07 -18.09
CA MET A 118 18.13 5.49 -18.03
C MET A 118 19.09 4.36 -17.62
N LEU A 119 18.69 3.53 -16.67
CA LEU A 119 19.54 2.44 -16.14
C LEU A 119 19.49 1.19 -17.01
N SER A 120 18.34 0.85 -17.57
CA SER A 120 18.20 -0.32 -18.44
C SER A 120 18.71 -0.13 -19.87
N GLY A 121 18.65 1.13 -20.35
CA GLY A 121 18.87 1.46 -21.77
C GLY A 121 17.67 1.22 -22.67
N TRP A 122 16.53 0.84 -22.12
CA TRP A 122 15.26 0.75 -22.83
C TRP A 122 14.37 1.94 -22.48
N SER A 123 14.11 2.80 -23.47
CA SER A 123 13.25 3.96 -23.26
C SER A 123 11.85 3.56 -22.80
N THR A 124 11.38 4.18 -21.74
CA THR A 124 10.03 3.96 -21.17
C THR A 124 8.97 4.89 -21.77
N HIS A 125 9.29 5.55 -22.89
CA HIS A 125 8.42 6.46 -23.62
C HIS A 125 7.96 5.89 -24.97
N GLY A 126 6.86 6.45 -25.50
CA GLY A 126 6.33 6.11 -26.82
C GLY A 126 5.59 4.77 -26.87
N LYS A 127 5.37 4.24 -28.06
CA LYS A 127 4.57 3.02 -28.28
C LYS A 127 5.18 1.76 -27.68
N LEU A 128 6.49 1.69 -27.57
CA LEU A 128 7.22 0.52 -27.08
C LEU A 128 7.69 0.71 -25.62
N ALA A 129 7.03 1.54 -24.85
CA ALA A 129 7.43 1.90 -23.49
C ALA A 129 7.52 0.71 -22.52
N CYS A 130 6.76 -0.38 -22.73
CA CYS A 130 6.75 -1.52 -21.82
C CYS A 130 8.08 -2.30 -21.87
N PRO A 131 8.88 -2.36 -20.79
CA PRO A 131 10.17 -3.03 -20.79
C PRO A 131 10.07 -4.57 -20.74
N HIS A 132 8.89 -5.12 -20.46
CA HIS A 132 8.63 -6.56 -20.47
C HIS A 132 8.16 -7.05 -21.82
N CYS A 133 7.24 -6.32 -22.45
CA CYS A 133 6.74 -6.66 -23.79
C CYS A 133 7.75 -6.28 -24.87
N MET A 134 8.57 -5.26 -24.63
CA MET A 134 9.59 -4.74 -25.56
C MET A 134 9.02 -4.49 -26.96
N GLU A 135 9.64 -5.03 -28.02
CA GLU A 135 9.19 -4.93 -29.41
C GLU A 135 7.84 -5.63 -29.69
N HIS A 136 7.41 -6.49 -28.78
CA HIS A 136 6.11 -7.16 -28.85
C HIS A 136 4.98 -6.34 -28.22
N THR A 137 5.26 -5.13 -27.77
CA THR A 137 4.26 -4.21 -27.21
C THR A 137 3.19 -3.90 -28.28
N LYS A 138 1.91 -4.04 -27.91
CA LYS A 138 0.78 -3.68 -28.77
C LYS A 138 0.18 -2.38 -28.25
N SER A 139 0.45 -1.31 -28.96
CA SER A 139 -0.08 0.02 -28.64
C SER A 139 -0.30 0.80 -29.94
N PHE A 140 -0.93 1.97 -29.85
CA PHE A 140 -1.14 2.84 -31.00
C PHE A 140 -1.25 4.31 -30.54
N ASN A 141 -0.95 5.23 -31.43
CA ASN A 141 -1.11 6.65 -31.14
C ASN A 141 -2.54 7.10 -31.37
N LEU A 142 -3.09 7.82 -30.40
CA LEU A 142 -4.37 8.49 -30.49
C LEU A 142 -4.24 9.68 -31.45
N LYS A 143 -5.12 9.74 -32.48
CA LYS A 143 -5.02 10.78 -33.51
C LYS A 143 -5.30 12.18 -32.99
N LYS A 144 -6.22 12.34 -32.02
CA LYS A 144 -6.64 13.61 -31.45
C LYS A 144 -5.96 13.86 -30.11
N GLY A 145 -5.72 12.81 -29.31
CA GLY A 145 -5.02 12.89 -28.03
C GLY A 145 -3.51 13.03 -28.15
N GLY A 146 -2.90 12.72 -29.31
CA GLY A 146 -1.47 12.86 -29.57
C GLY A 146 -0.55 11.93 -28.78
N LYS A 147 -1.08 11.01 -27.96
CA LYS A 147 -0.32 10.13 -27.07
C LYS A 147 -0.50 8.65 -27.42
N ALA A 148 0.44 7.82 -26.99
CA ALA A 148 0.31 6.38 -27.09
C ALA A 148 -0.80 5.83 -26.17
N SER A 149 -1.53 4.81 -26.62
CA SER A 149 -2.58 4.13 -25.90
C SER A 149 -2.40 2.63 -25.98
N TRP A 150 -2.57 1.96 -24.84
CA TRP A 150 -2.58 0.49 -24.72
C TRP A 150 -3.98 -0.10 -24.68
N PHE A 151 -4.97 0.70 -25.05
CA PHE A 151 -6.34 0.22 -25.19
C PHE A 151 -6.40 -1.02 -26.10
N ASP A 152 -7.17 -2.04 -25.69
CA ASP A 152 -7.38 -3.29 -26.43
C ASP A 152 -6.19 -4.26 -26.47
N CYS A 153 -5.05 -3.90 -25.89
CA CYS A 153 -3.87 -4.79 -25.94
C CYS A 153 -3.95 -5.94 -24.92
N HIS A 154 -4.78 -5.80 -23.87
CA HIS A 154 -4.81 -6.75 -22.74
C HIS A 154 -5.53 -8.05 -23.08
N ARG A 155 -6.40 -8.04 -24.11
CA ARG A 155 -7.09 -9.25 -24.60
C ARG A 155 -6.14 -10.36 -25.05
N ARG A 156 -4.94 -10.03 -25.55
CA ARG A 156 -3.93 -11.01 -25.99
C ARG A 156 -3.35 -11.86 -24.86
N PHE A 157 -3.41 -11.38 -23.60
CA PHE A 157 -2.96 -12.11 -22.42
C PHE A 157 -3.99 -13.16 -21.93
N LEU A 158 -5.21 -13.10 -22.44
CA LEU A 158 -6.29 -14.03 -22.08
C LEU A 158 -6.16 -15.37 -22.82
N PRO A 159 -6.73 -16.46 -22.28
CA PRO A 159 -6.84 -17.73 -22.98
C PRO A 159 -7.52 -17.57 -24.34
N ALA A 160 -7.09 -18.35 -25.34
CA ALA A 160 -7.56 -18.22 -26.73
C ALA A 160 -9.10 -18.36 -26.90
N ASN A 161 -9.73 -19.12 -26.01
CA ASN A 161 -11.19 -19.34 -26.01
C ASN A 161 -11.96 -18.29 -25.18
N HIS A 162 -11.28 -17.34 -24.54
CA HIS A 162 -11.93 -16.37 -23.68
C HIS A 162 -12.88 -15.47 -24.46
N GLN A 163 -14.06 -15.17 -23.88
CA GLN A 163 -15.11 -14.41 -24.55
C GLN A 163 -14.68 -13.00 -25.00
N PHE A 164 -13.84 -12.30 -24.23
CA PHE A 164 -13.35 -10.96 -24.58
C PHE A 164 -12.50 -10.97 -25.87
N ARG A 165 -11.80 -12.04 -26.18
CA ARG A 165 -11.07 -12.15 -27.46
C ARG A 165 -11.99 -12.16 -28.66
N ARG A 166 -13.22 -12.65 -28.52
CA ARG A 166 -14.24 -12.78 -29.58
C ARG A 166 -15.22 -11.62 -29.64
N LYS A 167 -15.46 -10.92 -28.53
CA LYS A 167 -16.31 -9.73 -28.49
C LYS A 167 -15.69 -8.62 -29.34
N ARG A 168 -16.47 -8.10 -30.29
CA ARG A 168 -16.01 -7.06 -31.24
C ARG A 168 -16.47 -5.67 -30.83
N ASN A 169 -17.72 -5.54 -30.40
CA ASN A 169 -18.46 -4.27 -30.29
C ASN A 169 -17.87 -3.28 -29.29
N LEU A 170 -17.13 -3.76 -28.28
CA LEU A 170 -16.64 -2.95 -27.16
C LEU A 170 -15.16 -2.59 -27.26
N PHE A 171 -14.49 -3.13 -28.30
CA PHE A 171 -13.04 -3.03 -28.46
C PHE A 171 -12.68 -2.32 -29.74
N LYS A 172 -11.39 -2.07 -29.94
CA LYS A 172 -10.85 -1.28 -31.03
C LYS A 172 -11.27 -1.81 -32.41
N LEU A 173 -11.88 -0.93 -33.20
CA LEU A 173 -12.30 -1.19 -34.57
C LEU A 173 -13.09 -2.49 -34.76
N GLU A 174 -13.83 -2.92 -33.76
CA GLU A 174 -14.62 -4.15 -33.77
C GLU A 174 -13.81 -5.39 -34.17
N THR A 175 -12.53 -5.45 -33.80
CA THR A 175 -11.63 -6.57 -34.15
C THR A 175 -11.72 -7.72 -33.16
N THR A 176 -11.44 -8.92 -33.67
CA THR A 176 -11.20 -10.10 -32.84
C THR A 176 -9.70 -10.17 -32.52
N GLU A 177 -9.35 -10.49 -31.26
CA GLU A 177 -7.95 -10.68 -30.88
C GLU A 177 -7.51 -12.12 -31.16
N THR A 178 -6.54 -12.28 -32.04
CA THR A 178 -5.99 -13.58 -32.45
C THR A 178 -4.58 -13.81 -31.90
N ASP A 179 -3.84 -12.73 -31.59
CA ASP A 179 -2.45 -12.83 -31.17
C ASP A 179 -2.34 -13.44 -29.76
N GLY A 180 -1.28 -14.21 -29.52
CA GLY A 180 -0.92 -14.69 -28.20
C GLY A 180 -0.29 -13.61 -27.32
N PRO A 181 -0.09 -13.89 -26.03
CA PRO A 181 0.66 -12.99 -25.16
C PRO A 181 2.10 -12.82 -25.66
N PRO A 182 2.74 -11.68 -25.37
CA PRO A 182 4.16 -11.50 -25.66
C PRO A 182 5.00 -12.63 -25.07
N PRO A 183 6.05 -13.08 -25.75
CA PRO A 183 6.95 -14.08 -25.19
C PRO A 183 7.68 -13.49 -23.96
N LYS A 184 7.90 -14.31 -22.96
CA LYS A 184 8.75 -13.93 -21.81
C LYS A 184 10.20 -13.97 -22.28
N ILE A 185 10.78 -12.81 -22.53
CA ILE A 185 12.14 -12.65 -23.06
C ILE A 185 13.15 -12.94 -21.95
N THR A 186 14.05 -13.86 -22.19
CA THR A 186 15.11 -14.21 -21.23
C THR A 186 16.20 -13.13 -21.17
N SER A 187 16.90 -13.03 -20.04
CA SER A 187 18.02 -12.09 -19.91
C SER A 187 19.13 -12.33 -20.91
N TYR A 188 19.34 -13.60 -21.31
CA TYR A 188 20.30 -13.96 -22.32
C TYR A 188 19.90 -13.47 -23.71
N GLU A 189 18.63 -13.56 -24.07
CA GLU A 189 18.12 -12.99 -25.33
C GLU A 189 18.28 -11.47 -25.36
N VAL A 190 17.98 -10.78 -24.25
CA VAL A 190 18.21 -9.34 -24.14
C VAL A 190 19.69 -9.00 -24.26
N PHE A 191 20.58 -9.75 -23.59
CA PHE A 191 22.03 -9.58 -23.73
C PHE A 191 22.49 -9.66 -25.18
N ASN A 192 22.02 -10.64 -25.94
CA ASN A 192 22.36 -10.79 -27.35
C ASN A 192 21.90 -9.60 -28.20
N ARG A 193 20.71 -9.04 -27.91
CA ARG A 193 20.16 -7.86 -28.61
C ARG A 193 20.98 -6.60 -28.37
N VAL A 194 21.46 -6.39 -27.13
CA VAL A 194 22.20 -5.19 -26.74
C VAL A 194 23.70 -5.31 -27.01
N SER A 195 24.22 -6.49 -27.33
CA SER A 195 25.67 -6.73 -27.48
C SER A 195 26.33 -5.88 -28.56
N GLY A 196 25.59 -5.50 -29.61
CA GLY A 196 26.04 -4.62 -30.67
C GLY A 196 25.79 -3.13 -30.46
N LEU A 197 25.16 -2.75 -29.38
CA LEU A 197 24.86 -1.35 -29.08
C LEU A 197 26.05 -0.66 -28.41
N TRP A 198 26.18 0.64 -28.65
CA TRP A 198 27.23 1.46 -28.07
C TRP A 198 26.96 1.69 -26.58
N ARG A 199 28.02 1.69 -25.79
CA ARG A 199 27.94 1.92 -24.36
C ARG A 199 27.77 3.43 -24.00
N PHE A 200 28.44 4.28 -24.78
CA PHE A 200 28.37 5.71 -24.64
C PHE A 200 27.97 6.30 -25.99
N PRO A 201 26.69 6.68 -26.18
CA PRO A 201 26.31 7.48 -27.32
C PRO A 201 27.09 8.79 -27.27
N ASP A 202 27.52 9.32 -28.43
CA ASP A 202 28.29 10.58 -28.54
C ASP A 202 27.56 11.70 -27.78
N VAL A 203 28.19 12.25 -26.76
CA VAL A 203 27.64 13.29 -25.94
C VAL A 203 27.35 14.51 -26.84
N GLY A 204 26.08 14.84 -27.03
CA GLY A 204 25.64 15.98 -27.85
C GLY A 204 25.02 15.64 -29.20
N LYS A 205 25.05 14.37 -29.64
CA LYS A 205 24.24 13.87 -30.73
C LYS A 205 23.42 12.66 -30.25
N ARG A 206 22.15 12.89 -30.00
CA ARG A 206 21.19 11.78 -29.81
C ARG A 206 21.06 11.03 -31.16
N THR A 207 22.05 10.21 -31.50
CA THR A 207 21.98 9.27 -32.61
C THR A 207 21.13 8.11 -32.13
N ARG A 208 19.84 8.19 -32.40
CA ARG A 208 18.91 7.05 -32.19
C ARG A 208 19.34 5.93 -33.14
N TYR A 209 19.36 4.72 -32.65
CA TYR A 209 19.58 3.54 -33.50
C TYR A 209 18.47 3.42 -34.55
N ASP A 210 18.82 2.89 -35.72
CA ASP A 210 17.85 2.65 -36.78
C ASP A 210 16.71 1.75 -36.29
N GLY A 211 15.46 2.18 -36.51
CA GLY A 211 14.27 1.50 -36.00
C GLY A 211 13.82 1.86 -34.58
N TYR A 212 14.48 2.86 -33.94
CA TYR A 212 14.04 3.37 -32.61
C TYR A 212 12.60 3.89 -32.66
N GLY A 213 11.77 3.49 -31.69
CA GLY A 213 10.37 3.86 -31.56
C GLY A 213 9.41 3.01 -32.42
N ASP A 214 9.91 2.26 -33.39
CA ASP A 214 9.10 1.41 -34.26
C ASP A 214 9.36 -0.08 -34.09
N THR A 215 10.63 -0.49 -34.10
CA THR A 215 11.05 -1.90 -33.95
C THR A 215 11.72 -2.19 -32.61
N HIS A 216 12.25 -1.19 -31.94
CA HIS A 216 12.84 -1.28 -30.60
C HIS A 216 12.89 0.09 -29.92
N ASN A 217 13.12 0.09 -28.60
CA ASN A 217 13.28 1.31 -27.78
C ASN A 217 14.67 1.41 -27.13
N TRP A 218 15.70 0.73 -27.66
CA TRP A 218 17.05 0.79 -27.10
C TRP A 218 17.70 2.15 -27.37
N THR A 219 18.19 2.81 -26.33
CA THR A 219 18.97 4.07 -26.39
C THR A 219 20.46 3.80 -26.23
N LYS A 220 20.85 2.76 -25.49
CA LYS A 220 22.24 2.38 -25.21
C LYS A 220 22.35 0.93 -24.76
N ARG A 221 23.58 0.42 -24.68
CA ARG A 221 23.88 -0.77 -23.90
C ARG A 221 24.22 -0.36 -22.48
N SER A 222 23.35 -0.67 -21.53
CA SER A 222 23.54 -0.33 -20.10
C SER A 222 24.87 -0.90 -19.54
N ILE A 223 25.52 -0.14 -18.67
CA ILE A 223 26.76 -0.53 -18.00
C ILE A 223 26.64 -1.81 -17.16
N PHE A 224 25.44 -2.12 -16.64
CA PHE A 224 25.21 -3.34 -15.85
C PHE A 224 25.52 -4.64 -16.65
N TRP A 225 25.47 -4.60 -17.97
CA TRP A 225 25.87 -5.74 -18.81
C TRP A 225 27.37 -6.07 -18.74
N ASP A 226 28.19 -5.24 -18.09
CA ASP A 226 29.59 -5.52 -17.81
C ASP A 226 29.77 -6.41 -16.58
N LEU A 227 28.73 -6.60 -15.76
CA LEU A 227 28.75 -7.55 -14.65
C LEU A 227 28.63 -8.99 -15.20
N PRO A 228 29.56 -9.90 -14.83
CA PRO A 228 29.64 -11.23 -15.43
C PRO A 228 28.37 -12.07 -15.32
N TYR A 229 27.60 -11.85 -14.26
CA TYR A 229 26.39 -12.60 -13.89
C TYR A 229 25.09 -11.92 -14.31
N TRP A 230 25.09 -10.68 -14.80
CA TRP A 230 23.87 -9.90 -15.06
C TRP A 230 22.95 -10.55 -16.08
N LYS A 231 23.51 -11.23 -17.08
CA LYS A 231 22.76 -11.98 -18.10
C LYS A 231 22.03 -13.21 -17.55
N ASP A 232 22.38 -13.64 -16.34
CA ASP A 232 21.77 -14.82 -15.71
C ASP A 232 20.63 -14.44 -14.77
N ASN A 233 20.50 -13.14 -14.40
CA ASN A 233 19.44 -12.67 -13.51
C ASN A 233 18.08 -12.75 -14.20
N LEU A 234 17.07 -13.35 -13.53
CA LEU A 234 15.70 -13.44 -14.07
C LEU A 234 14.99 -12.09 -14.07
N LEU A 235 15.24 -11.28 -13.02
CA LEU A 235 14.75 -9.93 -12.86
C LEU A 235 15.98 -9.02 -12.71
N ARG A 236 16.16 -8.06 -13.61
CA ARG A 236 17.30 -7.14 -13.60
C ARG A 236 16.94 -5.74 -13.11
N HIS A 237 15.80 -5.26 -13.55
CA HIS A 237 15.22 -3.98 -13.19
C HIS A 237 13.80 -4.23 -12.74
N ASN A 238 13.44 -3.74 -11.55
CA ASN A 238 12.09 -3.90 -11.01
C ASN A 238 11.20 -2.77 -11.51
N LEU A 239 9.95 -3.11 -11.81
CA LEU A 239 8.87 -2.13 -11.91
C LEU A 239 8.53 -1.64 -10.50
N ASP A 240 8.53 -0.32 -10.31
CA ASP A 240 8.14 0.24 -9.01
C ASP A 240 6.63 0.24 -8.84
N VAL A 241 6.16 -0.63 -7.97
CA VAL A 241 4.72 -0.78 -7.70
C VAL A 241 4.13 0.49 -7.10
N MET A 242 4.90 1.23 -6.30
CA MET A 242 4.43 2.46 -5.67
C MET A 242 4.01 3.52 -6.70
N HIS A 243 4.87 3.79 -7.68
CA HIS A 243 4.58 4.77 -8.74
C HIS A 243 3.50 4.28 -9.72
N ILE A 244 3.50 2.98 -10.04
CA ILE A 244 2.47 2.38 -10.90
C ILE A 244 1.11 2.47 -10.23
N GLU A 245 1.00 2.09 -8.96
CA GLU A 245 -0.24 2.19 -8.19
C GLU A 245 -0.73 3.63 -8.07
N LYS A 246 0.17 4.58 -7.76
CA LYS A 246 -0.14 6.01 -7.67
C LYS A 246 -0.70 6.54 -8.99
N ASN A 247 0.00 6.31 -10.10
CA ASN A 247 -0.42 6.79 -11.41
C ASN A 247 -1.77 6.17 -11.84
N PHE A 248 -1.96 4.88 -11.59
CA PHE A 248 -3.24 4.21 -11.84
C PHE A 248 -4.36 4.80 -10.98
N CYS A 249 -4.10 5.03 -9.70
CA CYS A 249 -5.02 5.68 -8.77
C CYS A 249 -5.39 7.09 -9.26
N ASP A 250 -4.42 7.90 -9.64
CA ASP A 250 -4.61 9.25 -10.13
C ASP A 250 -5.44 9.28 -11.44
N ASN A 251 -5.20 8.35 -12.36
CA ASN A 251 -6.00 8.21 -13.58
C ASN A 251 -7.46 7.87 -13.28
N ILE A 252 -7.72 6.95 -12.33
CA ILE A 252 -9.08 6.65 -11.87
C ILE A 252 -9.71 7.89 -11.23
N LEU A 253 -9.05 8.49 -10.25
CA LEU A 253 -9.58 9.64 -9.50
C LEU A 253 -9.91 10.81 -10.39
N HIS A 254 -8.96 11.21 -11.25
CA HIS A 254 -9.16 12.36 -12.13
C HIS A 254 -10.26 12.11 -13.16
N THR A 255 -10.44 10.86 -13.60
CA THR A 255 -11.46 10.52 -14.59
C THR A 255 -12.84 10.36 -13.97
N VAL A 256 -12.93 9.68 -12.82
CA VAL A 256 -14.21 9.47 -12.12
C VAL A 256 -14.72 10.78 -11.50
N MET A 257 -13.84 11.61 -10.95
CA MET A 257 -14.20 12.92 -10.39
C MET A 257 -14.28 14.02 -11.46
N ASP A 258 -14.09 13.70 -12.73
CA ASP A 258 -14.11 14.60 -13.89
C ASP A 258 -13.31 15.89 -13.66
N VAL A 259 -12.04 15.74 -13.26
CA VAL A 259 -11.16 16.86 -12.90
C VAL A 259 -10.71 17.57 -14.18
N PRO A 260 -11.09 18.84 -14.43
CA PRO A 260 -10.72 19.56 -15.63
C PRO A 260 -9.19 19.65 -15.80
N GLY A 261 -8.71 19.38 -17.00
CA GLY A 261 -7.29 19.37 -17.37
C GLY A 261 -6.54 18.08 -16.98
N LYS A 262 -7.11 17.22 -16.11
CA LYS A 262 -6.49 15.95 -15.68
C LYS A 262 -7.31 14.72 -16.07
N THR A 263 -8.61 14.88 -16.31
CA THR A 263 -9.47 13.77 -16.73
C THR A 263 -8.99 13.14 -18.03
N LYS A 264 -8.98 11.81 -18.10
CA LYS A 264 -8.70 11.06 -19.34
C LYS A 264 -9.92 11.00 -20.28
N ASP A 265 -11.06 11.54 -19.86
CA ASP A 265 -12.30 11.66 -20.64
C ASP A 265 -12.53 13.11 -21.07
N ASN A 266 -11.57 13.70 -21.75
CA ASN A 266 -11.68 15.04 -22.34
C ASN A 266 -12.26 15.01 -23.75
N GLU A 267 -12.39 16.17 -24.38
CA GLU A 267 -12.96 16.36 -25.72
C GLU A 267 -12.19 15.57 -26.78
N LYS A 268 -10.85 15.61 -26.72
CA LYS A 268 -9.97 14.88 -27.63
C LYS A 268 -10.16 13.36 -27.49
N ALA A 269 -10.32 12.89 -26.26
CA ALA A 269 -10.61 11.48 -25.99
C ALA A 269 -11.95 11.03 -26.58
N ARG A 270 -12.97 11.91 -26.55
CA ARG A 270 -14.30 11.64 -27.16
C ARG A 270 -14.24 11.63 -28.69
N MET A 271 -13.39 12.44 -29.29
CA MET A 271 -13.14 12.40 -30.73
C MET A 271 -12.37 11.14 -31.15
N ASP A 272 -11.37 10.73 -30.36
CA ASP A 272 -10.67 9.49 -30.59
C ASP A 272 -11.56 8.27 -30.39
N LEU A 273 -12.50 8.33 -29.45
CA LEU A 273 -13.50 7.29 -29.23
C LEU A 273 -14.24 6.96 -30.52
N LYS A 274 -14.72 7.98 -31.23
CA LYS A 274 -15.38 7.81 -32.54
C LYS A 274 -14.54 7.13 -33.60
N LEU A 275 -13.20 7.35 -33.55
CA LEU A 275 -12.28 6.77 -34.51
C LEU A 275 -11.94 5.30 -34.23
N TYR A 276 -11.94 4.91 -32.94
CA TYR A 276 -11.43 3.62 -32.50
C TYR A 276 -12.47 2.67 -31.91
N CYS A 277 -13.58 3.18 -31.38
CA CYS A 277 -14.61 2.40 -30.69
C CYS A 277 -16.00 2.75 -31.20
N LYS A 278 -16.88 1.77 -31.22
CA LYS A 278 -18.30 1.97 -31.57
C LYS A 278 -19.14 2.21 -30.33
N ARG A 279 -19.10 3.45 -29.84
CA ARG A 279 -19.86 3.92 -28.67
C ARG A 279 -20.59 5.24 -29.01
N PRO A 280 -21.57 5.21 -29.92
CA PRO A 280 -22.20 6.42 -30.47
C PRO A 280 -22.87 7.27 -29.39
N GLU A 281 -23.34 6.67 -28.30
CA GLU A 281 -23.95 7.36 -27.17
C GLU A 281 -22.99 8.29 -26.42
N MET A 282 -21.68 8.01 -26.50
CA MET A 282 -20.63 8.81 -25.87
C MET A 282 -20.02 9.86 -26.79
N GLU A 283 -20.33 9.84 -28.09
CA GLU A 283 -19.77 10.79 -29.05
C GLU A 283 -20.21 12.24 -28.78
N LEU A 284 -19.39 13.20 -29.17
CA LEU A 284 -19.74 14.61 -29.13
C LEU A 284 -20.90 14.88 -30.11
N GLN A 285 -21.96 15.52 -29.65
CA GLN A 285 -23.16 15.79 -30.41
C GLN A 285 -23.26 17.28 -30.76
N LEU A 286 -23.36 17.63 -32.04
CA LEU A 286 -23.56 18.99 -32.45
C LEU A 286 -25.01 19.43 -32.15
N LEU A 287 -25.17 20.47 -31.36
CA LEU A 287 -26.44 21.04 -30.99
C LEU A 287 -26.92 22.10 -32.02
N GLN A 288 -28.21 22.43 -32.01
CA GLN A 288 -28.81 23.43 -32.90
C GLN A 288 -28.24 24.85 -32.69
N ASN A 289 -27.68 25.13 -31.52
CA ASN A 289 -27.04 26.43 -31.20
C ASN A 289 -25.56 26.51 -31.65
N GLY A 290 -25.07 25.51 -32.41
CA GLY A 290 -23.67 25.46 -32.89
C GLY A 290 -22.66 24.99 -31.87
N LYS A 291 -23.06 24.68 -30.62
CA LYS A 291 -22.17 24.09 -29.59
C LYS A 291 -22.17 22.58 -29.66
N TYR A 292 -21.12 21.98 -29.16
CA TYR A 292 -21.05 20.54 -28.98
C TYR A 292 -21.49 20.13 -27.56
N LEU A 293 -22.30 19.10 -27.47
CA LEU A 293 -22.66 18.45 -26.23
C LEU A 293 -21.71 17.25 -26.01
N LYS A 294 -21.03 17.23 -24.87
CA LYS A 294 -20.32 16.05 -24.35
C LYS A 294 -21.26 15.32 -23.39
N PRO A 295 -21.85 14.19 -23.77
CA PRO A 295 -22.73 13.42 -22.89
C PRO A 295 -22.00 13.01 -21.61
N LYS A 296 -22.68 13.09 -20.46
CA LYS A 296 -22.09 12.69 -19.17
C LYS A 296 -21.87 11.18 -19.15
N ALA A 297 -20.64 10.76 -18.90
CA ALA A 297 -20.32 9.35 -18.76
C ALA A 297 -20.86 8.78 -17.44
N ILE A 298 -21.30 7.52 -17.47
CA ILE A 298 -21.84 6.83 -16.31
C ILE A 298 -20.79 6.56 -15.23
N TYR A 299 -19.52 6.56 -15.59
CA TYR A 299 -18.41 6.42 -14.66
C TYR A 299 -17.95 7.73 -14.02
N SER A 300 -18.45 8.88 -14.46
CA SER A 300 -18.10 10.18 -13.89
C SER A 300 -19.12 10.59 -12.83
N LEU A 301 -18.63 11.12 -11.72
CA LEU A 301 -19.47 11.73 -10.69
C LEU A 301 -20.02 13.09 -11.17
N THR A 302 -21.18 13.46 -10.66
CA THR A 302 -21.67 14.84 -10.75
C THR A 302 -20.83 15.75 -9.85
N SER A 303 -20.87 17.07 -10.11
CA SER A 303 -20.16 18.05 -9.27
C SER A 303 -20.55 17.94 -7.79
N ASP A 304 -21.81 17.64 -7.48
CA ASP A 304 -22.28 17.54 -6.11
C ASP A 304 -21.87 16.21 -5.45
N GLU A 305 -21.84 15.11 -6.20
CA GLU A 305 -21.27 13.84 -5.73
C GLU A 305 -19.77 13.97 -5.47
N ALA A 306 -19.00 14.61 -6.36
CA ALA A 306 -17.57 14.86 -6.17
C ALA A 306 -17.30 15.73 -4.93
N LYS A 307 -18.11 16.79 -4.70
CA LYS A 307 -18.05 17.59 -3.47
C LYS A 307 -18.40 16.76 -2.23
N SER A 308 -19.38 15.88 -2.34
CA SER A 308 -19.77 14.98 -1.24
C SER A 308 -18.65 14.00 -0.88
N VAL A 309 -17.95 13.44 -1.87
CA VAL A 309 -16.75 12.61 -1.66
C VAL A 309 -15.64 13.42 -0.96
N CYS A 310 -15.37 14.65 -1.43
CA CYS A 310 -14.38 15.52 -0.78
C CYS A 310 -14.78 15.88 0.66
N HIS A 311 -16.08 16.15 0.93
CA HIS A 311 -16.57 16.41 2.28
C HIS A 311 -16.39 15.18 3.17
N TRP A 312 -16.73 14.01 2.66
CA TRP A 312 -16.54 12.73 3.35
C TRP A 312 -15.08 12.48 3.71
N LEU A 313 -14.13 12.65 2.76
CA LEU A 313 -12.69 12.52 3.01
C LEU A 313 -12.19 13.52 4.06
N LYS A 314 -12.73 14.74 4.06
CA LYS A 314 -12.36 15.77 5.03
C LYS A 314 -12.80 15.44 6.45
N GLU A 315 -13.90 14.74 6.61
CA GLU A 315 -14.43 14.32 7.92
C GLU A 315 -13.89 12.96 8.38
N LEU A 316 -13.26 12.21 7.46
CA LEU A 316 -12.77 10.89 7.75
C LEU A 316 -11.64 10.94 8.79
N ARG A 317 -11.79 10.15 9.85
CA ARG A 317 -10.80 9.98 10.90
C ARG A 317 -10.27 8.56 10.87
N MET A 318 -8.96 8.44 10.81
CA MET A 318 -8.26 7.16 10.77
C MET A 318 -7.50 6.92 12.08
N PRO A 319 -7.08 5.70 12.36
CA PRO A 319 -6.19 5.41 13.47
C PRO A 319 -4.86 6.14 13.36
N ASP A 320 -4.21 6.35 14.52
CA ASP A 320 -2.88 6.97 14.58
C ASP A 320 -1.90 6.29 13.64
N GLY A 321 -1.23 7.09 12.77
CA GLY A 321 -0.20 6.63 11.86
C GLY A 321 -0.69 5.71 10.72
N TYR A 322 -2.00 5.66 10.43
CA TYR A 322 -2.55 4.87 9.34
C TYR A 322 -2.42 5.56 7.98
N SER A 323 -2.64 6.87 7.93
CA SER A 323 -2.40 7.69 6.74
C SER A 323 -1.87 9.07 7.14
N SER A 324 -1.31 9.83 6.18
CA SER A 324 -0.73 11.13 6.49
C SER A 324 -1.81 12.15 6.87
N ASN A 325 -2.61 12.59 5.97
CA ASN A 325 -3.78 13.47 6.24
C ASN A 325 -4.59 13.71 4.97
N LEU A 326 -5.36 12.73 4.52
CA LEU A 326 -6.24 12.84 3.35
C LEU A 326 -7.21 14.03 3.44
N ALA A 327 -7.56 14.46 4.65
CA ALA A 327 -8.43 15.60 4.86
C ALA A 327 -7.85 16.92 4.29
N ARG A 328 -6.51 17.08 4.24
CA ARG A 328 -5.86 18.26 3.64
C ARG A 328 -6.00 18.28 2.12
N CYS A 329 -6.01 17.12 1.51
CA CYS A 329 -6.07 16.97 0.05
C CYS A 329 -7.48 17.26 -0.50
N ALA A 330 -8.50 17.21 0.34
CA ALA A 330 -9.91 17.31 -0.07
C ALA A 330 -10.39 18.76 -0.18
N GLY A 331 -10.56 19.22 -1.42
CA GLY A 331 -11.13 20.55 -1.75
C GLY A 331 -12.66 20.50 -1.84
N VAL A 332 -13.36 20.63 -0.71
CA VAL A 332 -14.84 20.51 -0.64
C VAL A 332 -15.58 21.47 -1.58
N LYS A 333 -15.10 22.72 -1.71
CA LYS A 333 -15.73 23.70 -2.61
C LYS A 333 -15.54 23.38 -4.10
N THR A 334 -14.40 22.78 -4.42
CA THR A 334 -14.03 22.50 -5.81
C THR A 334 -14.39 21.08 -6.25
N GLY A 335 -14.66 20.17 -5.32
CA GLY A 335 -14.87 18.75 -5.62
C GLY A 335 -13.62 18.04 -6.14
N ARG A 336 -12.42 18.49 -5.75
CA ARG A 336 -11.15 17.95 -6.26
C ARG A 336 -10.22 17.56 -5.14
N LEU A 337 -9.42 16.53 -5.40
CA LEU A 337 -8.31 16.14 -4.54
C LEU A 337 -7.00 16.72 -5.09
N ARG A 338 -6.14 17.24 -4.20
CA ARG A 338 -4.86 17.86 -4.58
C ARG A 338 -3.79 17.55 -3.53
N GLY A 339 -2.53 17.42 -3.95
CA GLY A 339 -1.40 17.26 -3.03
C GLY A 339 -1.44 15.94 -2.25
N MET A 340 -1.93 14.86 -2.85
CA MET A 340 -1.86 13.52 -2.28
C MET A 340 -0.44 13.00 -2.41
N LYS A 341 0.12 12.53 -1.30
CA LYS A 341 1.40 11.81 -1.32
C LYS A 341 1.19 10.37 -1.80
N SER A 342 2.25 9.73 -2.30
CA SER A 342 2.19 8.33 -2.76
C SER A 342 1.53 7.40 -1.73
N HIS A 343 1.83 7.58 -0.45
CA HIS A 343 1.20 6.81 0.62
C HIS A 343 -0.30 7.10 0.80
N ASP A 344 -0.76 8.34 0.59
CA ASP A 344 -2.20 8.65 0.63
C ASP A 344 -2.94 8.01 -0.54
N SER A 345 -2.32 8.00 -1.74
CA SER A 345 -2.84 7.30 -2.93
C SER A 345 -2.93 5.80 -2.69
N HIS A 346 -1.92 5.20 -2.05
CA HIS A 346 -1.89 3.80 -1.65
C HIS A 346 -3.07 3.44 -0.71
N VAL A 347 -3.26 4.18 0.39
CA VAL A 347 -4.39 3.95 1.32
C VAL A 347 -5.74 4.16 0.62
N LEU A 348 -5.84 5.18 -0.23
CA LEU A 348 -7.07 5.45 -0.96
C LEU A 348 -7.36 4.32 -1.95
N MET A 349 -6.38 3.92 -2.76
CA MET A 349 -6.51 2.86 -3.75
C MET A 349 -6.93 1.53 -3.13
N GLU A 350 -6.21 1.09 -2.10
CA GLU A 350 -6.39 -0.24 -1.53
C GLU A 350 -7.63 -0.37 -0.62
N ARG A 351 -8.07 0.74 0.00
CA ARG A 351 -9.03 0.68 1.10
C ARG A 351 -10.28 1.51 0.89
N LEU A 352 -10.12 2.72 0.39
CA LEU A 352 -11.17 3.72 0.40
C LEU A 352 -11.88 3.87 -0.94
N LEU A 353 -11.22 3.54 -2.06
CA LEU A 353 -11.75 3.73 -3.40
C LEU A 353 -13.11 3.04 -3.61
N PRO A 354 -13.32 1.77 -3.20
CA PRO A 354 -14.63 1.12 -3.35
C PRO A 354 -15.74 1.76 -2.49
N ILE A 355 -15.35 2.42 -1.38
CA ILE A 355 -16.29 3.11 -0.50
C ILE A 355 -16.60 4.50 -1.06
N ALA A 356 -15.58 5.23 -1.50
CA ALA A 356 -15.71 6.57 -2.05
C ALA A 356 -16.63 6.61 -3.30
N PHE A 357 -16.54 5.59 -4.14
CA PHE A 357 -17.25 5.49 -5.41
C PHE A 357 -18.43 4.51 -5.41
N CYS A 358 -18.94 4.16 -4.23
CA CYS A 358 -20.02 3.17 -4.07
C CYS A 358 -21.33 3.56 -4.76
N SER A 359 -21.50 4.82 -5.21
CA SER A 359 -22.66 5.28 -5.99
C SER A 359 -22.60 4.89 -7.47
N LEU A 360 -21.42 4.53 -7.98
CA LEU A 360 -21.28 4.13 -9.36
C LEU A 360 -22.01 2.80 -9.64
N PRO A 361 -22.52 2.60 -10.86
CA PRO A 361 -23.15 1.34 -11.25
C PRO A 361 -22.18 0.15 -11.10
N ASN A 362 -22.72 -1.02 -10.78
CA ASN A 362 -21.91 -2.22 -10.50
C ASN A 362 -20.92 -2.58 -11.60
N HIS A 363 -21.30 -2.43 -12.89
CA HIS A 363 -20.41 -2.74 -14.01
C HIS A 363 -19.21 -1.79 -14.13
N VAL A 364 -19.24 -0.64 -13.43
CA VAL A 364 -18.12 0.30 -13.28
C VAL A 364 -17.40 0.05 -11.95
N LEU A 365 -18.16 -0.04 -10.85
CA LEU A 365 -17.60 -0.18 -9.51
C LEU A 365 -16.86 -1.52 -9.31
N ASN A 366 -17.39 -2.62 -9.85
CA ASN A 366 -16.78 -3.94 -9.67
C ASN A 366 -15.36 -4.00 -10.24
N PRO A 367 -15.07 -3.61 -11.50
CA PRO A 367 -13.69 -3.59 -12.00
C PRO A 367 -12.76 -2.67 -11.20
N LEU A 368 -13.24 -1.51 -10.73
CA LEU A 368 -12.45 -0.61 -9.88
C LEU A 368 -12.13 -1.26 -8.52
N THR A 369 -13.09 -1.98 -7.94
CA THR A 369 -12.88 -2.74 -6.70
C THR A 369 -11.91 -3.90 -6.90
N GLU A 370 -11.97 -4.56 -8.05
CA GLU A 370 -11.04 -5.64 -8.41
C GLU A 370 -9.60 -5.12 -8.58
N VAL A 371 -9.40 -3.92 -9.15
CA VAL A 371 -8.08 -3.25 -9.19
C VAL A 371 -7.60 -2.89 -7.78
N SER A 372 -8.48 -2.32 -6.96
CA SER A 372 -8.20 -2.03 -5.54
C SER A 372 -7.72 -3.28 -4.80
N GLN A 373 -8.42 -4.40 -4.97
CA GLN A 373 -8.04 -5.66 -4.35
C GLN A 373 -6.73 -6.24 -4.91
N PHE A 374 -6.47 -6.06 -6.21
CA PHE A 374 -5.22 -6.48 -6.84
C PHE A 374 -4.01 -5.81 -6.20
N PHE A 375 -4.01 -4.47 -6.07
CA PHE A 375 -2.89 -3.76 -5.44
C PHE A 375 -2.76 -4.10 -3.96
N LYS A 376 -3.87 -4.20 -3.24
CA LYS A 376 -3.90 -4.60 -1.83
C LYS A 376 -3.23 -5.95 -1.59
N ASP A 377 -3.56 -6.96 -2.39
CA ASP A 377 -2.99 -8.31 -2.26
C ASP A 377 -1.53 -8.37 -2.74
N LEU A 378 -1.19 -7.63 -3.79
CA LEU A 378 0.18 -7.54 -4.31
C LEU A 378 1.14 -6.92 -3.28
N CYS A 379 0.67 -5.92 -2.54
CA CYS A 379 1.46 -5.21 -1.54
C CYS A 379 1.48 -5.91 -0.17
N ALA A 380 0.84 -7.07 -0.01
CA ALA A 380 0.88 -7.81 1.25
C ALA A 380 2.32 -8.20 1.64
N SER A 381 2.63 -8.20 2.95
CA SER A 381 3.98 -8.54 3.44
C SER A 381 4.35 -9.99 3.20
N THR A 382 3.35 -10.88 3.21
CA THR A 382 3.50 -12.30 2.93
C THR A 382 2.77 -12.65 1.65
N LEU A 383 3.50 -13.13 0.66
CA LEU A 383 2.95 -13.53 -0.64
C LEU A 383 2.86 -15.05 -0.75
N ARG A 384 1.77 -15.51 -1.37
CA ARG A 384 1.53 -16.92 -1.65
C ARG A 384 1.58 -17.16 -3.14
N ILE A 385 2.39 -18.13 -3.57
CA ILE A 385 2.63 -18.43 -4.99
C ILE A 385 1.33 -18.78 -5.71
N ASP A 386 0.48 -19.61 -5.10
CA ASP A 386 -0.81 -20.01 -5.67
C ASP A 386 -1.75 -18.82 -5.92
N GLU A 387 -1.76 -17.84 -5.01
CA GLU A 387 -2.56 -16.62 -5.15
C GLU A 387 -1.95 -15.66 -6.19
N LEU A 388 -0.63 -15.51 -6.23
CA LEU A 388 0.05 -14.71 -7.26
C LEU A 388 -0.20 -15.24 -8.68
N VAL A 389 -0.22 -16.56 -8.87
CA VAL A 389 -0.55 -17.17 -10.16
C VAL A 389 -1.99 -16.82 -10.58
N LYS A 390 -2.94 -16.81 -9.64
CA LYS A 390 -4.32 -16.37 -9.93
C LYS A 390 -4.37 -14.87 -10.26
N MET A 391 -3.59 -14.05 -9.55
CA MET A 391 -3.51 -12.61 -9.83
C MET A 391 -2.96 -12.34 -11.23
N ASP A 392 -1.90 -13.04 -11.65
CA ASP A 392 -1.32 -12.95 -13.01
C ASP A 392 -2.36 -13.29 -14.09
N GLN A 393 -3.25 -14.24 -13.82
CA GLN A 393 -4.34 -14.61 -14.71
C GLN A 393 -5.52 -13.62 -14.69
N ASN A 394 -5.80 -13.01 -13.54
CA ASN A 394 -6.95 -12.14 -13.34
C ASN A 394 -6.73 -10.72 -13.87
N ILE A 395 -5.52 -10.16 -13.69
CA ILE A 395 -5.27 -8.74 -14.03
C ILE A 395 -5.59 -8.40 -15.49
N PRO A 396 -5.28 -9.23 -16.51
CA PRO A 396 -5.69 -8.94 -17.88
C PRO A 396 -7.22 -8.92 -18.06
N ILE A 397 -7.96 -9.73 -17.29
CA ILE A 397 -9.43 -9.74 -17.34
C ILE A 397 -9.98 -8.43 -16.75
N ILE A 398 -9.40 -8.00 -15.63
CA ILE A 398 -9.79 -6.74 -14.96
C ILE A 398 -9.57 -5.55 -15.90
N LEU A 399 -8.40 -5.49 -16.54
CA LEU A 399 -8.10 -4.44 -17.52
C LEU A 399 -9.06 -4.47 -18.72
N CYS A 400 -9.39 -5.64 -19.24
CA CYS A 400 -10.39 -5.76 -20.29
C CYS A 400 -11.80 -5.31 -19.85
N LYS A 401 -12.16 -5.46 -18.58
CA LYS A 401 -13.41 -4.90 -18.03
C LYS A 401 -13.37 -3.37 -18.03
N LEU A 402 -12.24 -2.78 -17.61
CA LEU A 402 -12.04 -1.33 -17.65
C LEU A 402 -12.06 -0.81 -19.09
N GLU A 403 -11.48 -1.54 -20.06
CA GLU A 403 -11.51 -1.20 -21.49
C GLU A 403 -12.93 -1.13 -22.05
N GLN A 404 -13.89 -1.85 -21.48
CA GLN A 404 -15.29 -1.77 -21.88
C GLN A 404 -15.98 -0.49 -21.38
N VAL A 405 -15.45 0.11 -20.33
CA VAL A 405 -16.03 1.26 -19.64
C VAL A 405 -15.36 2.56 -20.07
N PHE A 406 -14.05 2.66 -19.90
CA PHE A 406 -13.29 3.89 -20.12
C PHE A 406 -12.92 4.10 -21.60
N PRO A 407 -12.67 5.36 -22.02
CA PRO A 407 -12.21 5.65 -23.37
C PRO A 407 -10.77 5.19 -23.61
N PRO A 408 -10.32 5.02 -24.89
CA PRO A 408 -8.96 4.64 -25.21
C PRO A 408 -7.87 5.51 -24.59
N GLY A 409 -8.16 6.81 -24.40
CA GLY A 409 -7.24 7.76 -23.76
C GLY A 409 -6.98 7.50 -22.26
N PHE A 410 -7.73 6.64 -21.62
CA PHE A 410 -7.49 6.23 -20.24
C PHE A 410 -6.27 5.31 -20.10
N PHE A 411 -6.04 4.45 -21.07
CA PHE A 411 -5.04 3.38 -21.00
C PHE A 411 -3.67 3.86 -21.50
N ASP A 412 -2.83 4.29 -20.59
CA ASP A 412 -1.42 4.60 -20.87
C ASP A 412 -0.49 3.43 -20.44
N SER A 413 0.81 3.68 -20.39
CA SER A 413 1.78 2.63 -20.03
C SER A 413 1.60 2.13 -18.62
N MET A 414 1.10 2.95 -17.68
CA MET A 414 0.98 2.58 -16.25
C MET A 414 -0.10 1.53 -16.02
N GLU A 415 -1.27 1.66 -16.70
CA GLU A 415 -2.29 0.62 -16.65
C GLU A 415 -1.76 -0.68 -17.28
N HIS A 416 -1.03 -0.56 -18.39
CA HIS A 416 -0.51 -1.74 -19.07
C HIS A 416 0.53 -2.51 -18.24
N VAL A 417 1.53 -1.83 -17.65
CA VAL A 417 2.61 -2.53 -16.94
C VAL A 417 2.10 -3.28 -15.70
N SER A 418 0.91 -2.94 -15.19
CA SER A 418 0.29 -3.69 -14.10
C SER A 418 0.08 -5.19 -14.41
N VAL A 419 -0.02 -5.56 -15.71
CA VAL A 419 -0.09 -6.97 -16.16
C VAL A 419 1.13 -7.79 -15.74
N HIS A 420 2.28 -7.15 -15.54
CA HIS A 420 3.55 -7.84 -15.27
C HIS A 420 3.87 -7.93 -13.76
N LEU A 421 3.18 -7.17 -12.90
CA LEU A 421 3.54 -7.01 -11.49
C LEU A 421 3.43 -8.31 -10.68
N ALA A 422 2.38 -9.10 -10.92
CA ALA A 422 2.22 -10.38 -10.24
C ALA A 422 3.32 -11.38 -10.63
N TYR A 423 3.73 -11.39 -11.90
CA TYR A 423 4.84 -12.20 -12.36
C TYR A 423 6.18 -11.73 -11.78
N GLU A 424 6.44 -10.43 -11.69
CA GLU A 424 7.62 -9.92 -11.00
C GLU A 424 7.64 -10.32 -9.52
N ALA A 425 6.47 -10.33 -8.86
CA ALA A 425 6.37 -10.77 -7.48
C ALA A 425 6.68 -12.26 -7.30
N LEU A 426 6.37 -13.10 -8.29
CA LEU A 426 6.80 -14.51 -8.32
C LEU A 426 8.33 -14.65 -8.42
N LEU A 427 9.02 -13.73 -9.10
CA LEU A 427 10.47 -13.75 -9.28
C LEU A 427 11.23 -13.07 -8.13
N GLY A 428 10.73 -11.91 -7.68
CA GLY A 428 11.42 -11.01 -6.77
C GLY A 428 10.89 -11.03 -5.32
N GLY A 429 9.80 -11.73 -5.05
CA GLY A 429 9.19 -11.78 -3.72
C GLY A 429 8.41 -10.51 -3.34
N PRO A 430 8.22 -10.26 -2.04
CA PRO A 430 7.38 -9.18 -1.55
C PRO A 430 7.82 -7.81 -2.03
N VAL A 431 6.84 -7.01 -2.43
CA VAL A 431 7.02 -5.69 -3.05
C VAL A 431 7.78 -4.72 -2.14
N GLN A 432 7.55 -4.79 -0.82
CA GLN A 432 8.17 -3.92 0.17
C GLN A 432 9.71 -3.91 0.15
N TYR A 433 10.34 -4.92 -0.41
CA TYR A 433 11.81 -5.02 -0.54
C TYR A 433 12.33 -4.61 -1.93
N ARG A 434 11.45 -4.09 -2.80
CA ARG A 434 11.80 -3.71 -4.17
C ARG A 434 10.95 -2.56 -4.72
N TRP A 435 10.46 -1.65 -3.85
CA TRP A 435 9.75 -0.43 -4.19
C TRP A 435 10.48 0.83 -3.71
N MET A 436 10.04 2.00 -4.17
CA MET A 436 10.75 3.25 -3.96
C MET A 436 10.56 3.89 -2.58
N TYR A 437 9.54 3.54 -1.78
CA TYR A 437 9.26 4.20 -0.50
C TYR A 437 10.47 4.37 0.45
N PRO A 438 11.32 3.35 0.70
CA PRO A 438 12.50 3.52 1.57
C PRO A 438 13.51 4.51 1.00
N PHE A 439 13.68 4.52 -0.32
CA PHE A 439 14.64 5.39 -1.01
C PHE A 439 14.15 6.83 -1.06
N GLU A 440 12.86 7.09 -1.32
CA GLU A 440 12.28 8.43 -1.23
C GLU A 440 12.45 9.04 0.16
N ARG A 441 12.23 8.23 1.23
CA ARG A 441 12.50 8.69 2.60
C ARG A 441 13.97 9.00 2.85
N PHE A 442 14.89 8.18 2.31
CA PHE A 442 16.32 8.46 2.39
C PHE A 442 16.69 9.77 1.67
N MET A 443 16.10 9.99 0.48
CA MET A 443 16.27 11.24 -0.27
C MET A 443 15.65 12.44 0.46
N GLY A 444 14.47 12.27 1.04
CA GLY A 444 13.82 13.27 1.88
C GLY A 444 14.67 13.68 3.10
N ASP A 445 15.33 12.72 3.76
CA ASP A 445 16.29 13.01 4.83
C ASP A 445 17.52 13.76 4.28
N SER A 446 18.03 13.34 3.16
CA SER A 446 19.16 14.00 2.49
C SER A 446 18.84 15.45 2.15
N LYS A 447 17.63 15.72 1.63
CA LYS A 447 17.11 17.07 1.37
C LYS A 447 17.16 17.96 2.62
N ARG A 448 16.77 17.44 3.79
CA ARG A 448 16.79 18.19 5.06
C ARG A 448 18.20 18.54 5.55
N THR A 449 19.23 17.86 5.06
CA THR A 449 20.63 18.15 5.42
C THR A 449 21.25 19.28 4.60
N VAL A 450 20.64 19.71 3.51
CA VAL A 450 21.14 20.77 2.63
C VAL A 450 20.91 22.14 3.27
N LYS A 451 21.91 22.63 3.97
CA LYS A 451 21.92 23.99 4.57
C LYS A 451 22.52 25.03 3.64
N ASN A 452 23.46 24.65 2.77
CA ASN A 452 24.12 25.54 1.81
C ASN A 452 23.73 25.14 0.39
N LYS A 453 22.88 25.98 -0.23
CA LYS A 453 22.38 25.75 -1.61
C LYS A 453 23.48 25.81 -2.69
N ALA A 454 24.62 26.44 -2.40
CA ALA A 454 25.78 26.49 -3.32
C ALA A 454 26.64 25.20 -3.27
N ARG A 455 26.42 24.33 -2.29
CA ARG A 455 27.21 23.09 -2.09
C ARG A 455 26.25 21.96 -1.63
N VAL A 456 25.34 21.63 -2.49
CA VAL A 456 24.27 20.64 -2.21
C VAL A 456 24.85 19.26 -1.91
N GLU A 457 25.58 18.71 -2.85
CA GLU A 457 26.16 17.37 -2.78
C GLU A 457 27.13 17.25 -1.60
N GLY A 458 27.99 18.28 -1.41
CA GLY A 458 28.93 18.33 -0.29
C GLY A 458 28.21 18.33 1.08
N SER A 459 27.06 19.01 1.19
CA SER A 459 26.25 19.01 2.42
C SER A 459 25.68 17.65 2.70
N ILE A 460 25.14 16.96 1.67
CA ILE A 460 24.57 15.62 1.78
C ILE A 460 25.67 14.60 2.13
N CYS A 461 26.80 14.61 1.39
CA CYS A 461 27.91 13.69 1.64
C CYS A 461 28.48 13.86 3.04
N ALA A 462 28.74 15.10 3.51
CA ALA A 462 29.24 15.33 4.85
C ALA A 462 28.31 14.84 5.94
N SER A 463 27.01 15.07 5.77
CA SER A 463 26.00 14.58 6.73
C SER A 463 25.88 13.05 6.71
N TYR A 464 25.93 12.46 5.52
CA TYR A 464 25.88 11.00 5.37
C TYR A 464 27.09 10.34 6.03
N LEU A 465 28.30 10.77 5.71
CA LEU A 465 29.53 10.23 6.29
C LEU A 465 29.57 10.38 7.82
N HIS A 466 29.08 11.50 8.35
CA HIS A 466 28.98 11.68 9.79
C HIS A 466 28.03 10.64 10.43
N ARG A 467 26.86 10.43 9.85
CA ARG A 467 25.88 9.43 10.36
C ARG A 467 26.40 8.01 10.23
N GLU A 468 26.98 7.67 9.10
CA GLU A 468 27.58 6.34 8.85
C GLU A 468 28.71 6.04 9.83
N THR A 469 29.67 6.97 9.99
CA THR A 469 30.76 6.84 10.95
C THR A 469 30.23 6.68 12.38
N SER A 470 29.24 7.49 12.77
CA SER A 470 28.64 7.39 14.11
C SER A 470 27.95 6.04 14.32
N HIS A 471 27.27 5.51 13.30
CA HIS A 471 26.65 4.19 13.35
C HIS A 471 27.68 3.08 13.51
N PHE A 472 28.74 3.07 12.70
CA PHE A 472 29.83 2.10 12.84
C PHE A 472 30.54 2.19 14.20
N CYS A 473 30.86 3.40 14.65
CA CYS A 473 31.44 3.60 15.98
C CYS A 473 30.55 3.07 17.10
N SER A 474 29.23 3.18 16.95
CA SER A 474 28.29 2.71 17.96
C SER A 474 28.45 1.22 18.27
N HIS A 475 28.78 0.40 17.28
CA HIS A 475 29.00 -1.03 17.47
C HIS A 475 30.18 -1.37 18.38
N TYR A 476 31.17 -0.48 18.49
CA TYR A 476 32.32 -0.69 19.43
C TYR A 476 31.96 -0.33 20.86
N PHE A 477 30.88 0.40 21.09
CA PHE A 477 30.44 0.87 22.41
C PHE A 477 29.18 0.19 22.93
N ASN A 478 28.76 -0.93 22.32
CA ASN A 478 27.51 -1.63 22.65
C ASN A 478 27.34 -1.91 24.15
N HIS A 479 28.43 -2.16 24.89
CA HIS A 479 28.40 -2.37 26.34
C HIS A 479 28.30 -1.07 27.17
N LEU A 480 28.51 0.09 26.57
CA LEU A 480 28.37 1.41 27.17
C LEU A 480 27.09 2.13 26.74
N MET A 481 26.47 1.66 25.65
CA MET A 481 25.19 2.18 25.26
C MET A 481 24.17 1.80 26.33
N LEU A 482 23.64 2.80 26.98
CA LEU A 482 22.27 2.75 27.47
C LEU A 482 21.47 2.26 26.28
N THR A 483 21.08 0.98 26.30
CA THR A 483 20.13 0.44 25.32
C THR A 483 19.08 1.51 25.09
N PRO A 484 18.80 1.95 23.83
CA PRO A 484 17.63 2.77 23.56
C PRO A 484 16.54 2.05 24.32
N LYS A 485 15.89 2.71 25.30
CA LYS A 485 14.92 2.10 26.21
C LYS A 485 14.17 1.09 25.41
N SER A 486 14.38 -0.18 25.75
CA SER A 486 13.98 -1.32 24.94
C SER A 486 12.59 -1.03 24.42
N THR A 487 12.42 -1.22 23.16
CA THR A 487 11.11 -1.20 22.48
C THR A 487 10.17 -1.99 23.36
N ARG A 488 9.36 -1.33 24.12
CA ARG A 488 8.63 -1.88 25.29
C ARG A 488 7.43 -2.73 24.90
N ASN A 489 7.48 -3.35 23.74
CA ASN A 489 6.64 -4.47 23.41
C ASN A 489 7.35 -5.82 23.59
N GLU A 490 8.62 -5.82 23.93
CA GLU A 490 9.18 -7.01 24.55
C GLU A 490 8.41 -7.20 25.86
N VAL A 491 7.54 -8.18 25.86
CA VAL A 491 7.20 -8.89 27.07
C VAL A 491 8.56 -9.21 27.66
N ILE A 492 8.96 -8.47 28.70
CA ILE A 492 10.10 -8.89 29.51
C ILE A 492 9.69 -10.29 29.90
N ASP A 493 10.35 -11.25 29.31
CA ASP A 493 10.28 -12.62 29.75
C ASP A 493 10.87 -12.59 31.17
N GLU A 494 10.05 -12.19 32.13
CA GLU A 494 10.28 -12.37 33.55
C GLU A 494 10.14 -13.87 33.81
N CYS A 495 10.98 -14.64 33.14
CA CYS A 495 11.02 -16.12 33.20
C CYS A 495 11.40 -16.63 34.57
N GLU A 496 11.56 -15.77 35.57
CA GLU A 496 11.88 -16.18 36.96
C GLU A 496 10.77 -15.84 37.97
N ARG A 497 9.69 -15.12 37.61
CA ARG A 497 8.56 -14.91 38.50
C ARG A 497 7.49 -15.96 38.29
N SER A 498 7.63 -17.00 39.07
CA SER A 498 6.56 -17.94 39.45
C SER A 498 5.97 -18.78 38.29
N MET A 499 6.38 -19.99 38.25
CA MET A 499 5.87 -21.16 37.52
C MET A 499 4.33 -21.40 37.74
N TRP A 500 3.64 -20.53 38.51
CA TRP A 500 2.28 -20.74 38.99
C TRP A 500 1.29 -19.63 38.64
N ILE A 501 1.69 -18.60 37.85
CA ILE A 501 0.76 -17.54 37.42
C ILE A 501 -0.21 -18.09 36.39
N LEU A 502 -1.51 -17.94 36.63
CA LEU A 502 -2.57 -18.36 35.72
C LEU A 502 -2.44 -17.59 34.38
N SER A 503 -2.76 -18.26 33.29
CA SER A 503 -2.62 -17.74 31.92
C SER A 503 -3.26 -16.37 31.72
N VAL A 504 -4.38 -16.09 32.36
CA VAL A 504 -5.15 -14.83 32.26
C VAL A 504 -4.47 -13.65 32.93
N PHE A 505 -3.55 -13.87 33.88
CA PHE A 505 -2.82 -12.82 34.60
C PHE A 505 -1.44 -12.51 34.01
N ARG A 506 -1.06 -13.14 32.94
CA ARG A 506 0.20 -12.81 32.25
C ARG A 506 0.12 -11.40 31.69
N PRO A 507 1.12 -10.53 31.94
CA PRO A 507 1.11 -9.16 31.43
C PRO A 507 0.95 -9.16 29.91
N SER A 508 -0.06 -8.49 29.38
CA SER A 508 -0.36 -8.45 27.95
C SER A 508 -0.30 -7.06 27.34
N GLY A 509 0.14 -6.05 28.10
CA GLY A 509 0.18 -4.69 27.61
C GLY A 509 0.46 -3.68 28.73
N ARG A 510 0.30 -2.39 28.43
CA ARG A 510 0.52 -1.32 29.41
C ARG A 510 -0.49 -0.19 29.28
N PRO A 511 -0.91 0.42 30.40
CA PRO A 511 -1.72 1.63 30.42
C PRO A 511 -0.88 2.86 30.09
N PHE A 512 -1.55 3.91 29.63
CA PHE A 512 -0.95 5.22 29.39
C PHE A 512 -1.88 6.36 29.85
N GLY A 513 -1.31 7.40 30.43
CA GLY A 513 -2.03 8.57 30.92
C GLY A 513 -2.44 8.47 32.38
N ALA A 514 -3.37 9.35 32.81
CA ALA A 514 -3.84 9.42 34.18
C ALA A 514 -4.80 8.27 34.51
N GLN A 515 -4.57 7.64 35.63
CA GLN A 515 -5.45 6.66 36.25
C GLN A 515 -6.65 7.33 36.91
N ARG A 516 -7.82 6.70 36.82
CA ARG A 516 -9.04 7.04 37.57
C ARG A 516 -9.52 5.81 38.32
N GLU A 517 -10.26 6.02 39.38
CA GLU A 517 -10.95 4.98 40.12
C GLU A 517 -12.40 4.88 39.63
N TYR A 518 -12.85 3.63 39.40
CA TYR A 518 -14.22 3.35 38.99
C TYR A 518 -14.80 2.27 39.90
N TRP A 519 -16.03 2.48 40.40
CA TRP A 519 -16.73 1.53 41.24
C TRP A 519 -17.74 0.75 40.42
N MET A 520 -17.47 -0.54 40.20
CA MET A 520 -18.33 -1.41 39.43
C MET A 520 -19.64 -1.73 40.16
N ASN A 521 -20.74 -1.71 39.42
CA ASN A 521 -22.03 -2.21 39.93
C ASN A 521 -22.04 -3.75 39.95
N ASP A 522 -23.10 -4.35 40.54
CA ASP A 522 -23.17 -5.81 40.71
C ASP A 522 -23.18 -6.57 39.37
N ALA A 523 -23.90 -6.09 38.37
CA ALA A 523 -23.98 -6.70 37.06
C ALA A 523 -22.65 -6.65 36.30
N GLU A 524 -21.99 -5.49 36.34
CA GLU A 524 -20.65 -5.33 35.76
C GLU A 524 -19.63 -6.25 36.43
N MET A 525 -19.68 -6.32 37.76
CA MET A 525 -18.77 -7.13 38.55
C MET A 525 -18.91 -8.62 38.24
N GLN A 526 -20.15 -9.11 38.21
CA GLN A 526 -20.47 -10.51 37.89
C GLN A 526 -20.03 -10.85 36.47
N SER A 527 -20.41 -10.02 35.48
CA SER A 527 -20.05 -10.22 34.09
C SER A 527 -18.53 -10.21 33.90
N ALA A 528 -17.82 -9.25 34.48
CA ALA A 528 -16.36 -9.17 34.41
C ALA A 528 -15.67 -10.38 35.04
N ALA A 529 -16.12 -10.81 36.23
CA ALA A 529 -15.54 -11.97 36.93
C ALA A 529 -15.73 -13.25 36.12
N VAL A 530 -16.94 -13.51 35.62
CA VAL A 530 -17.23 -14.68 34.78
C VAL A 530 -16.43 -14.64 33.48
N HIS A 531 -16.35 -13.46 32.83
CA HIS A 531 -15.59 -13.30 31.59
C HIS A 531 -14.10 -13.65 31.78
N VAL A 532 -13.47 -13.20 32.86
CA VAL A 532 -12.08 -13.56 33.19
C VAL A 532 -11.94 -15.07 33.48
N MET A 533 -12.87 -15.69 34.21
CA MET A 533 -12.83 -17.11 34.51
C MET A 533 -12.93 -17.99 33.25
N ILE A 534 -13.91 -17.74 32.39
CA ILE A 534 -14.11 -18.57 31.18
C ILE A 534 -12.99 -18.42 30.15
N ASN A 535 -12.21 -17.33 30.22
CA ASN A 535 -11.06 -17.06 29.36
C ASN A 535 -9.72 -17.49 30.00
N CYS A 536 -9.72 -18.14 31.15
CA CYS A 536 -8.53 -18.70 31.81
C CYS A 536 -8.36 -20.15 31.41
N ASN A 537 -7.22 -20.50 30.79
CA ASN A 537 -6.97 -21.85 30.28
C ASN A 537 -7.07 -22.91 31.38
N GLU A 538 -6.61 -22.58 32.58
CA GLU A 538 -6.60 -23.49 33.74
C GLU A 538 -8.02 -23.76 34.29
N VAL A 539 -9.00 -22.95 33.93
CA VAL A 539 -10.44 -23.12 34.26
C VAL A 539 -11.14 -24.01 33.23
N GLY A 540 -10.58 -24.15 32.04
CA GLY A 540 -11.18 -24.89 30.91
C GLY A 540 -11.74 -26.28 31.31
N PRO A 541 -10.98 -27.18 32.00
CA PRO A 541 -11.46 -28.48 32.40
C PRO A 541 -12.68 -28.45 33.36
N TYR A 542 -12.76 -27.42 34.21
CA TYR A 542 -13.91 -27.20 35.10
C TYR A 542 -15.14 -26.71 34.33
N LEU A 543 -14.90 -25.83 33.34
CA LEU A 543 -15.98 -25.33 32.49
C LEU A 543 -16.61 -26.44 31.63
N GLU A 544 -15.78 -27.29 31.02
CA GLU A 544 -16.25 -28.47 30.30
C GLU A 544 -17.03 -29.43 31.21
N TYR A 545 -16.55 -29.63 32.41
CA TYR A 545 -17.26 -30.48 33.37
C TYR A 545 -18.61 -29.90 33.78
N PHE A 546 -18.68 -28.58 34.06
CA PHE A 546 -19.93 -27.87 34.37
C PHE A 546 -20.94 -28.00 33.23
N GLN A 547 -20.49 -27.79 31.99
CA GLN A 547 -21.33 -27.92 30.80
C GLN A 547 -21.90 -29.34 30.64
N ARG A 548 -21.10 -30.38 30.88
CA ARG A 548 -21.53 -31.78 30.85
C ARG A 548 -22.58 -32.09 31.92
N LEU A 549 -22.48 -31.48 33.09
CA LEU A 549 -23.43 -31.66 34.15
C LEU A 549 -24.78 -30.98 33.90
N ASN A 550 -24.82 -30.00 33.00
CA ASN A 550 -26.00 -29.21 32.62
C ASN A 550 -26.74 -28.62 33.85
N VAL A 551 -25.99 -28.12 34.84
CA VAL A 551 -26.52 -27.68 36.17
C VAL A 551 -27.03 -26.24 36.14
N GLY A 552 -26.89 -25.49 35.06
CA GLY A 552 -27.38 -24.13 34.95
C GLY A 552 -26.64 -23.31 33.90
N ASP A 553 -27.02 -22.05 33.81
CA ASP A 553 -26.39 -21.09 32.89
C ASP A 553 -25.00 -20.69 33.38
N ILE A 554 -24.05 -20.57 32.45
CA ILE A 554 -22.66 -20.26 32.74
C ILE A 554 -22.51 -18.87 33.41
N PHE A 555 -23.26 -17.90 32.93
CA PHE A 555 -23.12 -16.52 33.43
C PHE A 555 -23.68 -16.32 34.83
N THR A 556 -24.64 -17.13 35.26
CA THR A 556 -25.28 -16.99 36.56
C THR A 556 -24.83 -18.03 37.60
N CYS A 557 -24.52 -19.26 37.18
CA CYS A 557 -24.32 -20.38 38.09
C CYS A 557 -22.83 -20.85 38.17
N PHE A 558 -22.03 -20.62 37.14
CA PHE A 558 -20.70 -21.19 37.07
C PHE A 558 -19.75 -20.69 38.17
N SER A 559 -19.80 -19.43 38.52
CA SER A 559 -18.88 -18.85 39.51
C SER A 559 -19.03 -19.48 40.89
N GLU A 560 -20.27 -19.69 41.38
CA GLU A 560 -20.53 -20.31 42.68
C GLU A 560 -20.19 -21.79 42.63
N TRP A 561 -20.63 -22.48 41.57
CA TRP A 561 -20.30 -23.90 41.40
C TRP A 561 -18.78 -24.12 41.37
N PHE A 562 -18.03 -23.29 40.69
CA PHE A 562 -16.58 -23.37 40.60
C PHE A 562 -15.90 -23.18 41.95
N LYS A 563 -16.36 -22.24 42.79
CA LYS A 563 -15.91 -22.07 44.16
C LYS A 563 -16.10 -23.36 44.98
N ASP A 564 -17.31 -23.94 44.93
CA ASP A 564 -17.61 -25.17 45.62
C ASP A 564 -16.77 -26.37 45.19
N GLN A 565 -16.38 -26.43 43.90
CA GLN A 565 -15.48 -27.50 43.44
C GLN A 565 -14.06 -27.29 43.97
N LEU A 566 -13.56 -26.04 44.01
CA LEU A 566 -12.22 -25.74 44.49
C LEU A 566 -12.05 -25.94 45.99
N GLU A 567 -13.13 -25.82 46.79
CA GLU A 567 -13.14 -26.13 48.22
C GLU A 567 -12.87 -27.62 48.50
N LYS A 568 -13.28 -28.50 47.59
CA LYS A 568 -13.11 -29.98 47.68
C LYS A 568 -11.73 -30.46 47.30
N VAL A 569 -10.90 -29.61 46.69
CA VAL A 569 -9.57 -29.95 46.21
C VAL A 569 -8.53 -29.57 47.25
N ALA A 570 -7.50 -30.44 47.42
CA ALA A 570 -6.36 -30.17 48.32
C ALA A 570 -5.63 -28.88 47.90
N SER A 571 -5.19 -28.10 48.90
CA SER A 571 -4.48 -26.85 48.65
C SER A 571 -3.12 -27.09 47.99
N SER A 572 -2.89 -26.36 46.92
CA SER A 572 -1.60 -26.23 46.24
C SER A 572 -1.45 -24.79 45.75
N PRO A 573 -0.24 -24.32 45.44
CA PRO A 573 -0.07 -22.95 44.97
C PRO A 573 -0.99 -22.60 43.78
N GLN A 574 -1.16 -23.49 42.82
CA GLN A 574 -2.05 -23.32 41.69
C GLN A 574 -3.52 -23.24 42.11
N ILE A 575 -3.97 -24.12 43.04
CA ILE A 575 -5.36 -24.10 43.53
C ILE A 575 -5.63 -22.80 44.30
N GLU A 576 -4.66 -22.26 45.05
CA GLU A 576 -4.82 -20.97 45.73
C GLU A 576 -5.01 -19.82 44.74
N HIS A 577 -4.29 -19.82 43.60
CA HIS A 577 -4.52 -18.83 42.54
C HIS A 577 -5.88 -19.00 41.88
N LEU A 578 -6.34 -20.25 41.66
CA LEU A 578 -7.70 -20.52 41.16
C LEU A 578 -8.78 -20.11 42.16
N ARG A 579 -8.56 -20.31 43.46
CA ARG A 579 -9.46 -19.79 44.52
C ARG A 579 -9.51 -18.26 44.51
N ALA A 580 -8.37 -17.62 44.33
CA ALA A 580 -8.30 -16.18 44.24
C ALA A 580 -9.08 -15.66 43.02
N LEU A 581 -8.97 -16.33 41.86
CA LEU A 581 -9.74 -16.06 40.65
C LEU A 581 -11.26 -16.25 40.87
N ALA A 582 -11.66 -17.38 41.46
CA ALA A 582 -13.05 -17.71 41.74
C ALA A 582 -13.71 -16.71 42.71
N ASN A 583 -12.96 -16.14 43.67
CA ASN A 583 -13.47 -15.13 44.56
C ASN A 583 -13.72 -13.76 43.91
N GLY A 584 -13.28 -13.60 42.65
CA GLY A 584 -13.47 -12.40 41.88
C GLY A 584 -12.52 -11.25 42.20
N PRO A 585 -12.55 -10.19 41.41
CA PRO A 585 -11.72 -9.00 41.62
C PRO A 585 -12.27 -8.05 42.68
N ARG A 586 -11.49 -7.05 43.04
CA ARG A 586 -11.96 -5.94 43.88
C ARG A 586 -12.96 -5.09 43.12
N ARG A 587 -14.00 -4.56 43.78
CA ARG A 587 -15.04 -3.71 43.18
C ARG A 587 -14.51 -2.36 42.69
N MET A 588 -13.55 -1.80 43.37
CA MET A 588 -12.87 -0.59 42.96
C MET A 588 -11.79 -0.99 41.96
N VAL A 589 -11.97 -0.60 40.74
CA VAL A 589 -11.06 -0.89 39.61
C VAL A 589 -10.39 0.38 39.12
N LYS A 590 -9.24 0.22 38.48
CA LYS A 590 -8.58 1.35 37.85
C LYS A 590 -9.13 1.49 36.42
N GLU A 591 -9.47 2.72 36.05
CA GLU A 591 -9.90 3.09 34.72
C GLU A 591 -8.81 3.87 34.00
N TRP A 592 -8.58 3.50 32.72
CA TRP A 592 -7.63 4.15 31.85
C TRP A 592 -8.30 4.65 30.58
N HIS A 593 -7.76 5.72 29.95
CA HIS A 593 -8.25 6.21 28.67
C HIS A 593 -7.48 5.65 27.47
N THR A 594 -6.26 5.16 27.70
CA THR A 594 -5.36 4.64 26.68
C THR A 594 -4.70 3.37 27.18
N TYR A 595 -4.62 2.37 26.29
CA TYR A 595 -3.95 1.12 26.58
C TYR A 595 -3.23 0.59 25.34
N PHE A 596 -1.99 0.12 25.52
CA PHE A 596 -1.18 -0.51 24.49
C PHE A 596 -1.19 -2.01 24.70
N VAL A 597 -1.59 -2.76 23.68
CA VAL A 597 -1.62 -4.22 23.71
C VAL A 597 -1.54 -4.78 22.28
N ASN A 598 -0.87 -5.91 22.10
CA ASN A 598 -0.73 -6.60 20.81
C ASN A 598 -0.20 -5.68 19.69
N GLY A 599 0.65 -4.71 20.01
CA GLY A 599 1.16 -3.74 19.05
C GLY A 599 0.15 -2.66 18.62
N TYR A 600 -1.05 -2.62 19.22
CA TYR A 600 -2.05 -1.59 18.98
C TYR A 600 -2.10 -0.57 20.12
N LYS A 601 -2.47 0.65 19.76
CA LYS A 601 -2.84 1.71 20.70
C LYS A 601 -4.35 1.84 20.71
N PHE A 602 -4.99 1.51 21.82
CA PHE A 602 -6.42 1.67 21.99
C PHE A 602 -6.76 2.89 22.81
N HIS A 603 -7.89 3.53 22.49
CA HIS A 603 -8.47 4.64 23.24
C HIS A 603 -9.94 4.36 23.56
N THR A 604 -10.42 4.95 24.65
CA THR A 604 -11.87 4.99 24.89
C THR A 604 -12.55 5.92 23.88
N LYS A 605 -13.83 5.67 23.57
CA LYS A 605 -14.65 6.50 22.69
C LYS A 605 -14.69 7.97 23.16
N SER A 606 -14.82 8.18 24.48
CA SER A 606 -14.84 9.51 25.08
C SER A 606 -13.53 10.28 24.87
N TRP A 607 -12.38 9.58 24.92
CA TRP A 607 -11.08 10.19 24.71
C TRP A 607 -10.85 10.62 23.25
N THR A 608 -11.42 9.90 22.28
CA THR A 608 -11.27 10.20 20.85
C THR A 608 -12.16 11.35 20.37
N MET A 609 -13.14 11.79 21.20
CA MET A 609 -13.98 12.94 20.83
C MET A 609 -13.13 14.20 20.68
N GLY A 610 -13.26 14.88 19.53
CA GLY A 610 -12.48 16.08 19.23
C GLY A 610 -11.03 15.86 18.77
N LYS A 611 -10.53 14.61 18.77
CA LYS A 611 -9.19 14.28 18.26
C LYS A 611 -9.19 14.11 16.74
N LYS A 612 -8.01 14.26 16.11
CA LYS A 612 -7.82 14.03 14.66
C LYS A 612 -7.88 12.55 14.28
N THR A 613 -7.53 11.67 15.22
CA THR A 613 -7.45 10.21 15.01
C THR A 613 -8.44 9.46 15.88
N ILE A 614 -8.77 8.22 15.50
CA ILE A 614 -9.74 7.37 16.19
C ILE A 614 -9.17 5.96 16.39
N ASN A 615 -8.99 5.56 17.66
CA ASN A 615 -8.42 4.26 18.05
C ASN A 615 -9.36 3.48 18.98
N SER A 616 -10.67 3.70 18.87
CA SER A 616 -11.65 3.11 19.80
C SER A 616 -12.37 1.89 19.23
N GLY A 617 -12.17 1.56 17.96
CA GLY A 617 -12.77 0.40 17.35
C GLY A 617 -12.06 -0.90 17.73
N VAL A 618 -12.82 -1.93 18.02
CA VAL A 618 -12.34 -3.23 18.46
C VAL A 618 -13.01 -4.34 17.64
N TYR A 619 -12.21 -5.34 17.31
CA TYR A 619 -12.62 -6.57 16.66
C TYR A 619 -12.19 -7.77 17.48
N VAL A 620 -13.05 -8.75 17.57
CA VAL A 620 -12.78 -10.05 18.20
C VAL A 620 -13.34 -11.16 17.31
N LYS A 621 -12.51 -12.17 17.07
CA LYS A 621 -12.96 -13.38 16.40
C LYS A 621 -13.79 -14.23 17.36
N GLY A 622 -15.04 -14.50 17.05
CA GLY A 622 -15.91 -15.39 17.82
C GLY A 622 -15.69 -16.84 17.43
N VAL A 623 -15.95 -17.73 18.37
CA VAL A 623 -16.02 -19.19 18.15
C VAL A 623 -17.43 -19.61 18.51
N SER A 624 -18.30 -19.86 17.53
CA SER A 624 -19.63 -20.41 17.74
C SER A 624 -19.75 -21.81 17.15
N ASP A 625 -20.56 -22.66 17.77
CA ASP A 625 -20.84 -24.05 17.33
C ASP A 625 -21.48 -24.15 15.92
N GLY A 626 -21.86 -23.01 15.33
CA GLY A 626 -22.56 -22.94 14.03
C GLY A 626 -21.86 -22.14 12.96
N GLY A 627 -20.72 -21.55 13.24
CA GLY A 627 -19.99 -20.66 12.34
C GLY A 627 -19.14 -19.65 13.10
N GLU A 628 -18.16 -19.09 12.45
CA GLU A 628 -17.33 -18.01 13.02
C GLU A 628 -18.13 -16.70 13.00
N ASP A 629 -18.74 -16.31 14.12
CA ASP A 629 -19.34 -14.99 14.27
C ASP A 629 -18.29 -14.00 14.73
N ASP A 630 -17.93 -13.08 13.86
CA ASP A 630 -17.01 -11.99 14.16
C ASP A 630 -17.74 -10.87 14.92
N PHE A 631 -17.16 -10.40 16.03
CA PHE A 631 -17.71 -9.31 16.84
C PHE A 631 -16.96 -8.01 16.57
N TYR A 632 -17.71 -6.96 16.33
CA TYR A 632 -17.22 -5.60 16.10
C TYR A 632 -17.82 -4.66 17.14
N GLY A 633 -17.02 -3.75 17.70
CA GLY A 633 -17.49 -2.87 18.76
C GLY A 633 -16.65 -1.60 18.93
N VAL A 634 -17.03 -0.82 19.93
CA VAL A 634 -16.35 0.42 20.30
C VAL A 634 -16.09 0.44 21.80
N ILE A 635 -14.84 0.71 22.19
CA ILE A 635 -14.41 0.73 23.60
C ILE A 635 -14.99 1.95 24.31
N LYS A 636 -15.77 1.71 25.38
CA LYS A 636 -16.26 2.74 26.29
C LYS A 636 -15.30 3.00 27.45
N HIS A 637 -14.89 1.92 28.13
CA HIS A 637 -14.00 1.96 29.27
C HIS A 637 -12.89 0.92 29.15
N ILE A 638 -11.77 1.18 29.77
CA ILE A 638 -10.63 0.27 29.90
C ILE A 638 -10.40 0.07 31.38
N PHE A 639 -10.69 -1.11 31.89
CA PHE A 639 -10.59 -1.43 33.30
C PHE A 639 -9.43 -2.36 33.61
N GLU A 640 -8.64 -2.01 34.61
CA GLU A 640 -7.65 -2.88 35.23
C GLU A 640 -8.24 -3.44 36.53
N LEU A 641 -8.56 -4.71 36.51
CA LEU A 641 -9.11 -5.44 37.64
C LEU A 641 -7.98 -6.00 38.50
N SER A 642 -8.05 -5.85 39.80
CA SER A 642 -7.07 -6.35 40.75
C SER A 642 -7.63 -7.52 41.56
N TYR A 643 -6.91 -8.61 41.57
CA TYR A 643 -7.19 -9.83 42.32
C TYR A 643 -6.20 -9.98 43.49
N ARG A 644 -6.36 -11.00 44.32
CA ARG A 644 -5.39 -11.36 45.35
C ARG A 644 -4.03 -11.69 44.74
N TYR A 645 -2.96 -11.59 45.50
CA TYR A 645 -1.56 -11.86 45.11
C TYR A 645 -1.03 -10.89 44.04
N ASP A 646 -1.52 -9.66 44.02
CA ASP A 646 -1.17 -8.58 43.08
C ASP A 646 -1.34 -8.98 41.59
N ASN A 647 -2.24 -9.93 41.34
CA ASN A 647 -2.63 -10.31 40.01
C ASN A 647 -3.57 -9.26 39.40
N ASN A 648 -3.25 -8.78 38.21
CA ASN A 648 -4.06 -7.81 37.49
C ASN A 648 -4.44 -8.33 36.10
N VAL A 649 -5.63 -7.96 35.63
CA VAL A 649 -6.10 -8.25 34.28
C VAL A 649 -6.79 -7.03 33.71
N VAL A 650 -6.61 -6.78 32.43
CA VAL A 650 -7.23 -5.64 31.74
C VAL A 650 -8.35 -6.12 30.85
N LEU A 651 -9.53 -5.54 31.08
CA LEU A 651 -10.72 -5.73 30.26
C LEU A 651 -11.10 -4.44 29.54
N PHE A 652 -11.49 -4.57 28.28
CA PHE A 652 -12.20 -3.53 27.57
C PHE A 652 -13.69 -3.71 27.76
N TYR A 653 -14.39 -2.66 28.20
CA TYR A 653 -15.84 -2.57 28.22
C TYR A 653 -16.29 -1.97 26.89
N CYS A 654 -16.97 -2.76 26.07
CA CYS A 654 -17.32 -2.42 24.70
C CYS A 654 -18.82 -2.27 24.48
N GLU A 655 -19.19 -1.37 23.58
CA GLU A 655 -20.50 -1.41 22.89
C GLU A 655 -20.36 -2.25 21.64
N TRP A 656 -20.96 -3.44 21.65
CA TRP A 656 -20.94 -4.34 20.50
C TRP A 656 -22.03 -4.00 19.50
N PHE A 657 -21.70 -4.11 18.20
CA PHE A 657 -22.68 -4.04 17.12
C PHE A 657 -23.36 -5.40 16.95
N ASP A 658 -24.55 -5.39 16.33
CA ASP A 658 -25.32 -6.60 16.04
C ASP A 658 -24.54 -7.53 15.07
N PRO A 659 -24.11 -8.72 15.49
CA PRO A 659 -23.34 -9.64 14.64
C PRO A 659 -24.20 -10.36 13.60
N THR A 660 -25.54 -10.32 13.72
CA THR A 660 -26.45 -10.97 12.78
C THR A 660 -26.43 -10.28 11.40
N ASN A 661 -26.94 -10.94 10.39
CA ASN A 661 -27.07 -10.41 9.02
C ASN A 661 -27.84 -9.08 8.93
N ASN A 662 -28.57 -8.69 9.99
CA ASN A 662 -29.27 -7.40 10.06
C ASN A 662 -28.33 -6.24 10.49
N GLY A 663 -27.27 -6.55 11.22
CA GLY A 663 -26.29 -5.58 11.71
C GLY A 663 -24.92 -5.70 11.08
N THR A 664 -24.50 -6.89 10.67
CA THR A 664 -23.21 -7.18 10.05
C THR A 664 -23.42 -7.89 8.71
N LYS A 665 -22.82 -7.38 7.64
CA LYS A 665 -22.88 -7.97 6.30
C LYS A 665 -21.49 -8.19 5.75
N ILE A 666 -21.19 -9.39 5.32
CA ILE A 666 -19.93 -9.71 4.63
C ILE A 666 -20.23 -9.81 3.14
N ASN A 667 -19.50 -9.00 2.35
CA ASN A 667 -19.57 -9.13 0.90
C ASN A 667 -18.85 -10.41 0.46
N PRO A 668 -19.54 -11.40 -0.14
CA PRO A 668 -18.93 -12.68 -0.48
C PRO A 668 -17.81 -12.55 -1.52
N LYS A 669 -17.91 -11.56 -2.42
CA LYS A 669 -16.96 -11.34 -3.52
C LYS A 669 -15.70 -10.58 -3.04
N HIS A 670 -15.89 -9.51 -2.30
CA HIS A 670 -14.80 -8.61 -1.90
C HIS A 670 -14.41 -8.73 -0.43
N LYS A 671 -15.11 -9.58 0.33
CA LYS A 671 -14.90 -9.84 1.78
C LYS A 671 -14.91 -8.58 2.66
N ASN A 672 -15.40 -7.46 2.13
CA ASN A 672 -15.60 -6.26 2.92
C ASN A 672 -16.73 -6.50 3.93
N VAL A 673 -16.52 -6.03 5.15
CA VAL A 673 -17.48 -6.16 6.23
C VAL A 673 -18.18 -4.82 6.43
N ASP A 674 -19.48 -4.78 6.23
CA ASP A 674 -20.33 -3.62 6.50
C ASP A 674 -21.03 -3.79 7.84
N ILE A 675 -20.92 -2.78 8.70
CA ILE A 675 -21.50 -2.75 10.04
C ILE A 675 -22.56 -1.66 10.10
N ARG A 676 -23.72 -1.99 10.64
CA ARG A 676 -24.78 -1.04 10.91
C ARG A 676 -24.59 -0.42 12.29
N ILE A 677 -24.16 0.84 12.34
CA ILE A 677 -23.73 1.50 13.57
C ILE A 677 -24.86 1.89 14.52
N ASP A 678 -26.11 1.90 14.08
CA ASP A 678 -27.31 2.18 14.88
C ASP A 678 -27.89 0.94 15.54
N ARG A 679 -27.40 -0.27 15.19
CA ARG A 679 -27.81 -1.53 15.79
C ARG A 679 -26.79 -2.07 16.77
N ARG A 680 -27.26 -2.42 17.97
CA ARG A 680 -26.42 -2.94 19.05
C ARG A 680 -26.76 -4.41 19.32
N TYR A 681 -25.77 -5.13 19.85
CA TYR A 681 -25.95 -6.46 20.36
C TYR A 681 -26.85 -6.43 21.60
N ASN A 682 -27.86 -7.29 21.67
CA ASN A 682 -28.90 -7.23 22.69
C ASN A 682 -28.51 -7.92 24.01
N SER A 683 -27.49 -8.78 24.03
CA SER A 683 -27.01 -9.43 25.24
C SER A 683 -26.08 -8.50 26.04
N PHE A 684 -26.21 -8.54 27.38
CA PHE A 684 -25.29 -7.84 28.27
C PHE A 684 -24.02 -8.67 28.46
N ASP A 685 -23.11 -8.60 27.51
CA ASP A 685 -21.75 -9.16 27.59
C ASP A 685 -20.76 -8.11 27.06
N PRO A 686 -20.49 -7.05 27.85
CA PRO A 686 -19.72 -5.90 27.38
C PRO A 686 -18.21 -6.13 27.42
N PHE A 687 -17.72 -7.16 28.13
CA PHE A 687 -16.33 -7.31 28.44
C PHE A 687 -15.57 -8.17 27.43
N ILE A 688 -14.31 -7.81 27.23
CA ILE A 688 -13.33 -8.61 26.49
C ILE A 688 -11.94 -8.42 27.06
N LEU A 689 -11.14 -9.48 27.14
CA LEU A 689 -9.72 -9.38 27.49
C LEU A 689 -8.98 -8.52 26.48
N ALA A 690 -8.24 -7.52 26.94
CA ALA A 690 -7.46 -6.64 26.09
C ALA A 690 -6.49 -7.43 25.18
N SER A 691 -5.92 -8.52 25.68
CA SER A 691 -5.01 -9.41 24.94
C SER A 691 -5.64 -10.16 23.75
N LYS A 692 -6.98 -10.28 23.71
CA LYS A 692 -7.71 -10.95 22.62
C LYS A 692 -8.23 -10.03 21.55
N CYS A 693 -7.99 -8.71 21.69
CA CYS A 693 -8.52 -7.70 20.80
C CYS A 693 -7.58 -7.39 19.65
N SER A 694 -8.17 -7.16 18.46
CA SER A 694 -7.53 -6.49 17.34
C SER A 694 -8.22 -5.14 17.07
N GLN A 695 -7.48 -4.19 16.51
CA GLN A 695 -8.02 -2.87 16.24
C GLN A 695 -8.71 -2.82 14.88
N VAL A 696 -9.82 -2.11 14.83
CA VAL A 696 -10.61 -1.85 13.63
C VAL A 696 -11.04 -0.38 13.62
N TYR A 697 -11.24 0.19 12.46
CA TYR A 697 -11.91 1.47 12.34
C TYR A 697 -13.08 1.39 11.36
N TYR A 698 -14.07 2.28 11.59
CA TYR A 698 -15.34 2.26 10.87
C TYR A 698 -15.39 3.43 9.93
N VAL A 699 -15.44 3.17 8.63
CA VAL A 699 -15.51 4.14 7.55
C VAL A 699 -16.97 4.30 7.14
N PRO A 700 -17.63 5.45 7.42
CA PRO A 700 -18.98 5.69 6.96
C PRO A 700 -19.01 5.81 5.44
N TYR A 701 -20.11 5.45 4.81
CA TYR A 701 -20.30 5.69 3.38
C TYR A 701 -20.60 7.17 3.10
N PRO A 702 -20.21 7.72 1.93
CA PRO A 702 -20.52 9.09 1.57
C PRO A 702 -22.03 9.38 1.64
N SER A 703 -22.39 10.57 2.12
CA SER A 703 -23.79 10.95 2.45
C SER A 703 -24.75 10.93 1.25
N HIS A 704 -24.26 11.08 0.02
CA HIS A 704 -25.08 11.02 -1.17
C HIS A 704 -25.63 9.61 -1.47
N HIS A 705 -25.03 8.57 -0.90
CA HIS A 705 -25.47 7.18 -1.11
C HIS A 705 -26.52 6.76 -0.07
N ARG A 706 -27.80 7.13 -0.30
CA ARG A 706 -28.91 6.91 0.64
C ARG A 706 -29.12 5.46 1.07
N ALA A 707 -28.89 4.49 0.19
CA ALA A 707 -29.06 3.07 0.50
C ALA A 707 -28.07 2.53 1.54
N LYS A 708 -26.94 3.22 1.75
CA LYS A 708 -25.90 2.87 2.74
C LYS A 708 -25.91 3.76 3.97
N GLN A 709 -26.92 4.60 4.13
CA GLN A 709 -27.05 5.46 5.31
C GLN A 709 -27.14 4.61 6.58
N GLY A 710 -26.33 4.95 7.60
CA GLY A 710 -26.22 4.18 8.85
C GLY A 710 -25.30 2.95 8.78
N TRP A 711 -24.73 2.66 7.61
CA TRP A 711 -23.75 1.61 7.43
C TRP A 711 -22.33 2.19 7.38
N CYS A 712 -21.37 1.44 7.92
CA CYS A 712 -19.93 1.74 7.83
C CYS A 712 -19.19 0.50 7.35
N SER A 713 -18.17 0.67 6.56
CA SER A 713 -17.22 -0.41 6.27
C SER A 713 -16.24 -0.56 7.43
N ALA A 714 -16.09 -1.77 7.96
CA ALA A 714 -15.15 -2.09 9.03
C ALA A 714 -13.80 -2.48 8.40
N ILE A 715 -12.75 -1.72 8.71
CA ILE A 715 -11.40 -1.95 8.19
C ILE A 715 -10.49 -2.33 9.36
N LYS A 716 -9.94 -3.55 9.33
CA LYS A 716 -8.98 -4.04 10.32
C LYS A 716 -7.64 -3.33 10.12
N THR A 717 -6.96 -3.00 11.21
CA THR A 717 -5.63 -2.39 11.17
C THR A 717 -4.55 -3.40 11.52
N LYS A 718 -3.33 -3.14 11.09
CA LYS A 718 -2.16 -3.93 11.44
C LYS A 718 -1.54 -3.41 12.76
N PRO A 719 -1.05 -4.30 13.65
CA PRO A 719 -0.25 -3.88 14.80
C PRO A 719 1.05 -3.21 14.34
N ARG A 720 1.45 -2.13 15.02
CA ARG A 720 2.62 -1.33 14.63
C ARG A 720 3.85 -1.54 15.51
N GLY A 721 3.81 -2.46 16.46
CA GLY A 721 4.94 -2.83 17.32
C GLY A 721 5.43 -1.73 18.27
N GLU A 722 5.98 -0.63 17.77
CA GLU A 722 6.53 0.47 18.57
C GLU A 722 5.61 1.68 18.55
N ILE A 723 4.95 1.98 19.69
CA ILE A 723 4.13 3.18 19.82
C ILE A 723 4.54 3.93 21.09
N GLU A 724 5.77 4.39 21.17
CA GLU A 724 6.26 5.16 22.32
C GLU A 724 6.51 6.64 22.07
N LYS A 725 6.53 7.07 20.84
CA LYS A 725 6.71 8.48 20.49
C LYS A 725 5.43 9.02 19.88
N GLU A 726 5.15 10.28 20.11
CA GLU A 726 4.24 11.05 19.27
C GLU A 726 4.58 10.72 17.82
N VAL A 727 3.56 10.34 17.07
CA VAL A 727 3.71 9.69 15.77
C VAL A 727 4.74 10.43 14.93
N PRO A 728 5.97 9.93 14.84
CA PRO A 728 6.88 10.46 13.86
C PRO A 728 6.34 10.06 12.50
N ASP A 729 6.78 10.74 11.49
CA ASP A 729 6.51 10.47 10.09
C ASP A 729 6.28 8.98 9.83
N ILE A 730 5.24 8.66 9.06
CA ILE A 730 4.88 7.30 8.72
C ILE A 730 6.10 6.63 8.09
N GLU A 731 6.84 5.86 8.88
CA GLU A 731 8.11 5.30 8.40
C GLU A 731 7.91 4.15 7.41
N VAL A 732 6.76 3.46 7.50
CA VAL A 732 6.44 2.34 6.62
C VAL A 732 5.02 2.48 6.12
N PRO A 733 4.76 2.35 4.80
CA PRO A 733 3.42 2.32 4.26
C PRO A 733 2.61 1.19 4.90
N TYR A 734 1.32 1.44 5.09
CA TYR A 734 0.42 0.42 5.60
C TYR A 734 0.20 -0.66 4.54
N GLN A 735 0.37 -1.92 4.92
CA GLN A 735 0.08 -3.07 4.08
C GLN A 735 -0.48 -4.21 4.95
N ASP A 736 -1.22 -5.12 4.33
CA ASP A 736 -1.70 -6.31 5.03
C ASP A 736 -0.55 -7.31 5.25
N ASP A 737 -0.66 -8.12 6.30
CA ASP A 737 0.34 -9.17 6.56
C ASP A 737 0.25 -10.31 5.56
N GLU A 738 -0.97 -10.68 5.16
CA GLU A 738 -1.22 -11.79 4.26
C GLU A 738 -2.16 -11.37 3.12
N MET A 739 -1.98 -12.01 1.97
CA MET A 739 -2.89 -11.90 0.84
C MET A 739 -4.28 -12.42 1.25
N SER A 740 -5.31 -11.77 0.78
CA SER A 740 -6.65 -12.33 0.82
C SER A 740 -6.73 -13.56 -0.10
N HIS A 741 -7.73 -14.41 0.10
CA HIS A 741 -7.97 -15.48 -0.87
C HIS A 741 -8.43 -14.89 -2.20
N VAL A 742 -7.57 -14.96 -3.23
CA VAL A 742 -7.86 -14.43 -4.57
C VAL A 742 -8.89 -15.33 -5.24
N SER A 743 -10.08 -14.79 -5.48
CA SER A 743 -11.10 -15.47 -6.27
C SER A 743 -10.79 -15.34 -7.76
N ASN A 744 -11.10 -16.36 -8.54
CA ASN A 744 -11.04 -16.24 -9.99
C ASN A 744 -12.06 -15.20 -10.46
N VAL A 745 -11.63 -14.26 -11.28
CA VAL A 745 -12.49 -13.24 -11.88
C VAL A 745 -13.25 -13.88 -13.03
N ILE A 746 -14.45 -14.40 -12.77
CA ILE A 746 -15.25 -15.14 -13.75
C ILE A 746 -16.44 -14.31 -14.25
N GLU A 747 -17.02 -13.49 -13.36
CA GLU A 747 -18.22 -12.72 -13.68
C GLU A 747 -17.89 -11.47 -14.48
N ILE A 748 -18.64 -11.30 -15.58
CA ILE A 748 -18.56 -10.13 -16.45
C ILE A 748 -19.95 -9.51 -16.43
N ASP A 749 -20.03 -8.37 -15.75
CA ASP A 749 -21.26 -7.58 -15.74
C ASP A 749 -21.56 -7.08 -17.16
N PRO A 750 -22.80 -7.21 -17.65
CA PRO A 750 -23.16 -6.67 -18.94
C PRO A 750 -23.10 -5.14 -18.92
N VAL A 751 -22.28 -4.58 -19.78
CA VAL A 751 -22.25 -3.12 -19.99
C VAL A 751 -23.43 -2.75 -20.90
N THR A 752 -24.48 -2.16 -20.32
CA THR A 752 -25.73 -1.85 -21.03
C THR A 752 -25.86 -0.41 -21.46
N ASN A 753 -25.21 0.53 -20.73
CA ASN A 753 -25.26 1.95 -21.04
C ASN A 753 -24.01 2.65 -20.47
N LEU A 754 -23.40 3.54 -21.23
CA LEU A 754 -22.20 4.29 -20.84
C LEU A 754 -22.47 5.78 -20.60
N VAL A 755 -23.71 6.24 -20.83
CA VAL A 755 -24.12 7.63 -20.63
C VAL A 755 -25.19 7.71 -19.56
N ASP A 756 -25.03 8.67 -18.67
CA ASP A 756 -26.04 9.04 -17.69
C ASP A 756 -27.12 9.86 -18.38
N LYS A 757 -28.32 9.28 -18.52
CA LYS A 757 -29.45 9.93 -19.19
C LYS A 757 -30.21 10.91 -18.30
N ASP A 758 -29.98 10.88 -17.01
CA ASP A 758 -30.66 11.70 -16.01
C ASP A 758 -29.91 13.02 -15.76
N VAL A 759 -28.73 13.19 -16.34
CA VAL A 759 -27.88 14.38 -16.18
C VAL A 759 -27.48 14.94 -17.54
N ASP A 760 -27.73 16.24 -17.77
CA ASP A 760 -27.26 16.94 -18.97
C ASP A 760 -25.72 16.93 -19.05
N GLY A 761 -25.22 16.67 -20.26
CA GLY A 761 -23.78 16.75 -20.56
C GLY A 761 -23.27 18.20 -20.57
N SER A 762 -21.95 18.36 -20.60
CA SER A 762 -21.34 19.70 -20.74
C SER A 762 -21.40 20.22 -22.18
N GLN A 763 -21.64 21.51 -22.35
CA GLN A 763 -21.63 22.18 -23.66
C GLN A 763 -20.28 22.85 -23.90
N ILE A 764 -19.76 22.72 -25.11
CA ILE A 764 -18.45 23.21 -25.54
C ILE A 764 -18.65 24.08 -26.78
N ASP A 765 -18.07 25.27 -26.81
CA ASP A 765 -18.08 26.14 -27.96
C ASP A 765 -17.26 25.55 -29.11
N ALA A 766 -17.76 25.70 -30.35
CA ALA A 766 -17.10 25.16 -31.54
C ALA A 766 -15.70 25.77 -31.74
N GLU A 767 -15.54 27.06 -31.44
CA GLU A 767 -14.25 27.76 -31.52
C GLU A 767 -13.22 27.19 -30.59
N VAL A 768 -13.61 26.86 -29.32
CA VAL A 768 -12.74 26.23 -28.33
C VAL A 768 -12.32 24.85 -28.79
N LEU A 769 -13.22 24.11 -29.43
CA LEU A 769 -12.92 22.77 -29.95
C LEU A 769 -11.95 22.82 -31.13
N GLU A 770 -12.08 23.84 -32.01
CA GLU A 770 -11.15 24.10 -33.13
C GLU A 770 -9.77 24.53 -32.62
N GLU A 771 -9.69 25.42 -31.63
CA GLU A 771 -8.40 25.79 -30.97
C GLU A 771 -7.71 24.59 -30.37
N LEU A 772 -8.44 23.72 -29.68
CA LEU A 772 -7.88 22.48 -29.10
C LEU A 772 -7.33 21.53 -30.18
N LEU A 773 -7.86 21.58 -31.39
CA LEU A 773 -7.39 20.74 -32.50
C LEU A 773 -6.16 21.32 -33.17
N ASN A 774 -6.12 22.64 -33.34
CA ASN A 774 -5.05 23.36 -34.02
C ASN A 774 -3.75 23.38 -33.20
N ASN A 775 -3.85 23.47 -31.86
CA ASN A 775 -2.69 23.44 -30.95
C ASN A 775 -1.96 22.08 -30.92
N ASN A 776 -2.49 21.04 -31.56
CA ASN A 776 -1.81 19.74 -31.65
C ASN A 776 -0.87 19.61 -32.87
N GLU A 777 -1.01 20.43 -33.89
CA GLU A 777 -0.11 20.34 -35.05
C GLU A 777 1.26 20.93 -34.73
N ASP A 778 1.35 21.88 -33.78
CA ASP A 778 2.60 22.44 -33.28
C ASP A 778 3.25 21.57 -32.17
N ASP A 779 2.46 20.90 -31.32
CA ASP A 779 2.96 20.03 -30.25
C ASP A 779 3.44 18.66 -30.77
N ALA A 780 2.89 18.15 -31.88
CA ALA A 780 3.33 16.84 -32.44
C ALA A 780 4.76 16.88 -32.97
N ASN A 781 5.29 18.06 -33.31
CA ASN A 781 6.67 18.27 -33.72
C ASN A 781 7.63 18.58 -32.54
N ASN A 782 7.09 18.96 -31.36
CA ASN A 782 7.85 19.29 -30.15
C ASN A 782 7.69 18.31 -28.98
N SER A 783 6.74 17.36 -29.07
CA SER A 783 6.38 16.49 -27.93
C SER A 783 7.35 15.34 -27.66
N GLU A 784 8.37 15.14 -28.51
CA GLU A 784 9.33 14.08 -28.26
C GLU A 784 10.40 14.45 -27.20
N ASP A 785 10.59 15.76 -26.91
CA ASP A 785 11.66 16.25 -26.02
C ASP A 785 11.18 16.88 -24.69
N ASN A 786 9.87 17.17 -24.51
CA ASN A 786 9.38 17.97 -23.37
C ASN A 786 8.55 17.21 -22.33
N ASP A 787 8.21 15.95 -22.54
CA ASP A 787 7.45 15.16 -21.55
C ASP A 787 8.33 14.63 -20.39
N GLU A 788 9.65 14.63 -20.53
CA GLU A 788 10.58 14.25 -19.45
C GLU A 788 10.52 15.22 -18.26
N ASP A 789 10.24 16.51 -18.49
CA ASP A 789 10.29 17.54 -17.44
C ASP A 789 8.92 17.76 -16.76
N ARG A 790 7.80 17.36 -17.35
CA ARG A 790 6.47 17.66 -16.80
C ARG A 790 6.05 16.76 -15.63
N HIS A 791 6.49 15.52 -15.59
CA HIS A 791 6.16 14.61 -14.47
C HIS A 791 6.98 14.86 -13.19
N ILE A 792 8.13 15.50 -13.30
CA ILE A 792 8.99 15.83 -12.14
C ILE A 792 8.48 17.05 -11.37
N HIS A 793 7.61 17.90 -11.95
CA HIS A 793 7.26 19.20 -11.40
C HIS A 793 6.02 19.26 -10.52
N GLU A 794 5.16 18.23 -10.49
CA GLU A 794 3.93 18.30 -9.69
C GLU A 794 4.10 17.81 -8.22
N GLU A 795 5.21 17.18 -7.86
CA GLU A 795 5.37 16.59 -6.53
C GLU A 795 5.98 17.49 -5.45
N ASP A 796 6.69 18.57 -5.82
CA ASP A 796 7.52 19.33 -4.86
C ASP A 796 6.98 20.69 -4.40
N ASN A 797 5.73 21.04 -4.70
CA ASN A 797 5.14 22.30 -4.23
C ASN A 797 4.34 22.12 -2.93
N GLU A 798 4.93 21.61 -1.88
CA GLU A 798 4.35 21.69 -0.54
C GLU A 798 5.29 22.41 0.43
N ASP A 799 4.83 23.61 0.84
CA ASP A 799 5.33 24.35 1.99
C ASP A 799 5.27 23.47 3.26
N ASP A 800 6.42 22.95 3.67
CA ASP A 800 6.63 22.45 5.03
C ASP A 800 6.71 23.62 6.03
N THR A 801 5.60 24.33 6.21
CA THR A 801 5.45 25.20 7.39
C THR A 801 4.98 24.36 8.56
N TYR A 802 5.91 23.79 9.28
CA TYR A 802 5.67 23.34 10.65
C TYR A 802 5.43 24.56 11.53
N PHE A 803 4.18 24.82 11.86
CA PHE A 803 3.86 25.61 13.04
C PHE A 803 4.18 24.79 14.29
N ASN A 804 5.20 25.22 15.01
CA ASN A 804 5.34 24.93 16.43
C ASN A 804 4.17 25.62 17.14
N ASP A 805 3.22 24.84 17.63
CA ASP A 805 2.30 25.28 18.69
C ASP A 805 2.50 24.36 19.89
N GLU A 806 2.76 25.02 21.04
CA GLU A 806 3.01 24.55 22.41
C GLU A 806 2.00 23.54 22.99
#